data_cf6a29467eb185930a30739dbbae6647
#
_entry.id   cf6a29467eb185930a30739dbbae6647
#
_cell.length_a   1.000
_cell.length_b   1.000
_cell.length_c   1.000
_cell.angle_alpha   90.00
_cell.angle_beta   90.00
_cell.angle_gamma   90.00
#
_symmetry.space_group_name_H-M   'P 1'
#
loop_
_entity.id
_entity.type
_entity.pdbx_description
1 polymer ?
#
loop_
_entity_poly.entity_id
_entity_poly.type
_entity_poly.pdbx_seq_one_letter_code
_entity_poly.pdbx_strand_id
1 'polypeptide(L)'
;MQGVIKLFFFMCALLACVAVFAQDNTAGLYATGRMRTAEEGLAAEEFRRGVQAYYRGAFNEAVMLFERSLSYKSDDNFILDWLGKAYYRSGMEGEALAAWRRAYDNGYGDILMQNRIEVVSERRVTGSSYENELRYTEAGSFPGINGSTLIFGEPVSVLPEDDGSAWIVAYGTNELVKINVNGTVVRRAEGPLNGFDRPLDIIKLRDGNLLVSESAGDRLALLNSNGGFIKYIGSKGRGVGQCIGPQYLAEDSNGNIYVTDYGNSRVDVFDKDGNGLFYFGRADGSFAGLQGPTGVAVVDYRVYVADSVTGAIYEFDTAGNFVRNLVQEKTFYRPESMKVWAGYLVICDSNKVISVDTTTGATYESARTGNAPSRLTSAVPDVNGNVLVTDMRSNEVYVMAKMQELVGGLFVQIERVNADRFPNVTIELRVENRHRQSVVGLREENFYITENKRPVLQQRLIGAASNNTVQDVTLVIDRSPESVSYNAQIQTAVRELAAGMNGQGTLRIVCAGAVPATEYAGAPNAAEQFSLSALKTPVAQDVPLDLAFRLAANDLINAEPKRAIIFITAGGATQNAFARYGLAEIAAYLNNNSIAFSTVLLSQRAAAPEISYVCENTEGGEYYVYRSVGLASVIHDLRSLPSGLYQLSYVSSLNTNLGTAYLAIEAETYLMNRSGRDESGYFAPLQ
;
A
#
# COMPACT_ATOMS: atom_id res chain seq x y z
N MET A 1 24.46 21.66 55.85
CA MET A 1 23.17 22.27 55.58
C MET A 1 23.10 23.07 54.29
N GLN A 2 24.14 23.69 53.78
CA GLN A 2 24.07 24.46 52.51
C GLN A 2 23.98 23.60 51.23
N GLY A 3 24.36 22.33 51.26
CA GLY A 3 24.32 21.45 50.09
C GLY A 3 22.89 20.87 49.82
N VAL A 4 22.11 20.65 50.87
CA VAL A 4 20.76 20.08 50.79
C VAL A 4 19.74 21.13 50.30
N ILE A 5 19.96 22.39 50.65
CA ILE A 5 19.12 23.52 50.20
C ILE A 5 19.30 23.80 48.70
N LYS A 6 20.55 23.67 48.19
CA LYS A 6 20.78 23.81 46.73
C LYS A 6 20.17 22.67 45.92
N LEU A 7 20.21 21.45 46.44
CA LEU A 7 19.56 20.29 45.75
C LEU A 7 18.04 20.41 45.73
N PHE A 8 17.43 20.96 46.82
CA PHE A 8 15.99 21.16 46.88
C PHE A 8 15.53 22.28 45.94
N PHE A 9 16.31 23.38 45.83
CA PHE A 9 16.00 24.46 44.89
C PHE A 9 16.20 24.00 43.39
N PHE A 10 17.17 23.13 43.12
CA PHE A 10 17.40 22.58 41.78
C PHE A 10 16.28 21.59 41.42
N MET A 11 15.81 20.79 42.37
CA MET A 11 14.71 19.84 42.15
C MET A 11 13.35 20.57 42.04
N CYS A 12 13.13 21.66 42.78
CA CYS A 12 11.94 22.50 42.60
C CYS A 12 11.97 23.30 41.31
N ALA A 13 13.16 23.72 40.82
CA ALA A 13 13.31 24.39 39.53
C ALA A 13 13.11 23.38 38.36
N LEU A 14 13.56 22.12 38.51
CA LEU A 14 13.27 21.07 37.53
C LEU A 14 11.79 20.67 37.52
N LEU A 15 11.14 20.59 38.67
CA LEU A 15 9.70 20.32 38.75
C LEU A 15 8.87 21.51 38.24
N ALA A 16 9.34 22.74 38.41
CA ALA A 16 8.69 23.95 37.85
C ALA A 16 8.92 24.02 36.31
N CYS A 17 10.09 23.59 35.78
CA CYS A 17 10.31 23.51 34.35
C CYS A 17 9.51 22.36 33.68
N VAL A 18 9.26 21.25 34.40
CA VAL A 18 8.45 20.15 33.85
C VAL A 18 6.94 20.54 33.92
N ALA A 19 6.53 21.42 34.84
CA ALA A 19 5.15 21.92 34.89
C ALA A 19 4.83 23.01 33.85
N VAL A 20 5.83 23.59 33.18
CA VAL A 20 5.61 24.63 32.14
C VAL A 20 5.43 24.04 30.74
N PHE A 21 5.76 22.75 30.51
CA PHE A 21 5.61 22.11 29.20
C PHE A 21 4.35 21.27 29.05
N ALA A 22 3.48 21.21 30.04
CA ALA A 22 2.11 20.69 29.89
C ALA A 22 1.11 21.85 29.83
N GLN A 23 1.27 22.76 28.89
CA GLN A 23 0.16 23.63 28.51
C GLN A 23 -0.87 22.74 27.83
N ASP A 24 -1.97 22.54 28.52
CA ASP A 24 -3.21 21.93 28.04
C ASP A 24 -3.71 22.78 26.86
N ASN A 25 -3.29 22.41 25.64
CA ASN A 25 -3.61 23.15 24.41
C ASN A 25 -5.10 23.19 24.10
N THR A 26 -5.91 22.38 24.80
CA THR A 26 -7.37 22.35 24.71
C THR A 26 -8.06 23.24 25.76
N ALA A 27 -7.32 23.76 26.71
CA ALA A 27 -7.89 24.42 27.90
C ALA A 27 -8.49 25.84 27.66
N GLY A 28 -8.17 26.47 26.53
CA GLY A 28 -8.60 27.86 26.26
C GLY A 28 -10.07 27.98 25.89
N LEU A 29 -10.51 27.32 24.86
CA LEU A 29 -11.84 27.49 24.25
C LEU A 29 -12.91 26.62 24.91
N TYR A 30 -12.56 25.45 25.46
CA TYR A 30 -13.48 24.42 25.98
C TYR A 30 -13.29 24.12 27.49
N ALA A 31 -12.51 24.92 28.21
CA ALA A 31 -12.37 24.75 29.66
C ALA A 31 -13.73 24.85 30.36
N THR A 32 -14.15 23.78 31.03
CA THR A 32 -15.38 23.72 31.80
C THR A 32 -15.27 24.64 33.02
N GLY A 33 -16.26 25.53 33.20
CA GLY A 33 -16.36 26.40 34.38
C GLY A 33 -15.88 27.85 34.21
N ARG A 34 -15.32 28.25 33.07
CA ARG A 34 -14.98 29.65 32.78
C ARG A 34 -16.16 30.36 32.13
N MET A 35 -16.50 31.57 32.62
CA MET A 35 -17.44 32.45 31.92
C MET A 35 -16.81 32.86 30.56
N ARG A 36 -17.49 32.59 29.47
CA ARG A 36 -17.09 32.96 28.11
C ARG A 36 -17.62 34.35 27.77
N THR A 37 -16.83 35.11 27.02
CA THR A 37 -17.36 36.30 26.35
C THR A 37 -18.34 35.84 25.23
N ALA A 38 -19.18 36.78 24.76
CA ALA A 38 -20.10 36.48 23.66
C ALA A 38 -19.30 36.00 22.38
N GLU A 39 -18.18 36.64 22.12
CA GLU A 39 -17.30 36.28 20.99
C GLU A 39 -16.68 34.89 21.15
N GLU A 40 -16.16 34.54 22.34
CA GLU A 40 -15.69 33.19 22.66
C GLU A 40 -16.80 32.13 22.51
N GLY A 41 -18.03 32.48 22.87
CA GLY A 41 -19.19 31.61 22.66
C GLY A 41 -19.50 31.34 21.17
N LEU A 42 -19.47 32.40 20.37
CA LEU A 42 -19.66 32.32 18.92
C LEU A 42 -18.52 31.54 18.26
N ALA A 43 -17.24 31.80 18.61
CA ALA A 43 -16.10 31.08 18.11
C ALA A 43 -16.21 29.57 18.41
N ALA A 44 -16.60 29.22 19.65
CA ALA A 44 -16.76 27.81 20.05
C ALA A 44 -17.87 27.09 19.26
N GLU A 45 -18.99 27.77 19.01
CA GLU A 45 -20.10 27.18 18.25
C GLU A 45 -19.74 26.97 16.78
N GLU A 46 -19.11 27.95 16.12
CA GLU A 46 -18.66 27.80 14.74
C GLU A 46 -17.58 26.72 14.64
N PHE A 47 -16.67 26.64 15.63
CA PHE A 47 -15.68 25.56 15.66
C PHE A 47 -16.34 24.17 15.80
N ARG A 48 -17.30 24.01 16.71
CA ARG A 48 -18.04 22.74 16.90
C ARG A 48 -18.71 22.31 15.59
N ARG A 49 -19.38 23.24 14.92
CA ARG A 49 -20.00 22.99 13.60
C ARG A 49 -18.96 22.63 12.53
N GLY A 50 -17.79 23.28 12.57
CA GLY A 50 -16.66 22.99 11.69
C GLY A 50 -16.16 21.57 11.86
N VAL A 51 -15.96 21.09 13.09
CA VAL A 51 -15.57 19.69 13.37
C VAL A 51 -16.63 18.70 12.88
N GLN A 52 -17.91 19.01 13.08
CA GLN A 52 -18.99 18.16 12.58
C GLN A 52 -19.04 18.13 11.03
N ALA A 53 -18.82 19.27 10.36
CA ALA A 53 -18.73 19.33 8.91
C ALA A 53 -17.53 18.54 8.37
N TYR A 54 -16.37 18.63 9.05
CA TYR A 54 -15.16 17.89 8.71
C TYR A 54 -15.41 16.38 8.71
N TYR A 55 -16.01 15.82 9.76
CA TYR A 55 -16.28 14.37 9.85
C TYR A 55 -17.43 13.90 8.95
N ARG A 56 -18.27 14.81 8.46
CA ARG A 56 -19.23 14.51 7.38
C ARG A 56 -18.59 14.55 5.99
N GLY A 57 -17.29 14.89 5.88
CA GLY A 57 -16.61 15.04 4.59
C GLY A 57 -16.90 16.36 3.86
N ALA A 58 -17.61 17.28 4.48
CA ALA A 58 -17.93 18.60 3.93
C ALA A 58 -16.78 19.60 4.18
N PHE A 59 -15.58 19.29 3.62
CA PHE A 59 -14.35 20.02 3.97
C PHE A 59 -14.38 21.50 3.63
N ASN A 60 -15.01 21.91 2.51
CA ASN A 60 -15.15 23.32 2.15
C ASN A 60 -16.06 24.06 3.16
N GLU A 61 -17.12 23.40 3.65
CA GLU A 61 -17.96 23.93 4.72
C GLU A 61 -17.17 24.05 6.03
N ALA A 62 -16.37 23.03 6.36
CA ALA A 62 -15.51 23.04 7.53
C ALA A 62 -14.50 24.20 7.49
N VAL A 63 -13.85 24.44 6.34
CA VAL A 63 -12.96 25.60 6.12
C VAL A 63 -13.68 26.91 6.43
N MET A 64 -14.84 27.16 5.83
CA MET A 64 -15.61 28.38 6.06
C MET A 64 -16.00 28.57 7.53
N LEU A 65 -16.37 27.47 8.21
CA LEU A 65 -16.76 27.52 9.63
C LEU A 65 -15.55 27.80 10.55
N PHE A 66 -14.39 27.21 10.27
CA PHE A 66 -13.16 27.50 11.02
C PHE A 66 -12.63 28.91 10.75
N GLU A 67 -12.68 29.42 9.52
CA GLU A 67 -12.35 30.81 9.21
C GLU A 67 -13.29 31.78 9.95
N ARG A 68 -14.60 31.47 10.01
CA ARG A 68 -15.56 32.26 10.77
C ARG A 68 -15.27 32.19 12.27
N SER A 69 -14.92 31.02 12.81
CA SER A 69 -14.49 30.89 14.19
C SER A 69 -13.27 31.78 14.51
N LEU A 70 -12.27 31.80 13.60
CA LEU A 70 -11.10 32.68 13.71
C LEU A 70 -11.45 34.17 13.60
N SER A 71 -12.53 34.54 12.92
CA SER A 71 -12.96 35.96 12.87
C SER A 71 -13.45 36.47 14.21
N TYR A 72 -13.96 35.60 15.11
CA TYR A 72 -14.33 35.94 16.49
C TYR A 72 -13.15 35.79 17.46
N LYS A 73 -12.19 34.93 17.18
CA LYS A 73 -11.00 34.69 17.99
C LYS A 73 -9.78 34.54 17.11
N SER A 74 -9.23 35.68 16.68
CA SER A 74 -8.04 35.73 15.85
C SER A 74 -6.85 35.02 16.54
N ASP A 75 -6.01 34.37 15.74
CA ASP A 75 -4.79 33.70 16.21
C ASP A 75 -4.99 32.56 17.24
N ASP A 76 -6.19 31.95 17.28
CA ASP A 76 -6.37 30.73 18.04
C ASP A 76 -5.69 29.55 17.30
N ASN A 77 -4.57 29.11 17.85
CA ASN A 77 -3.72 28.12 17.23
C ASN A 77 -4.39 26.74 17.13
N PHE A 78 -5.29 26.40 18.04
CA PHE A 78 -6.06 25.16 17.98
C PHE A 78 -7.04 25.15 16.81
N ILE A 79 -7.70 26.29 16.55
CA ILE A 79 -8.57 26.46 15.38
C ILE A 79 -7.73 26.47 14.09
N LEU A 80 -6.53 27.06 14.10
CA LEU A 80 -5.60 27.04 12.97
C LEU A 80 -5.16 25.61 12.60
N ASP A 81 -4.93 24.74 13.58
CA ASP A 81 -4.62 23.32 13.30
C ASP A 81 -5.79 22.63 12.58
N TRP A 82 -7.01 22.82 13.07
CA TRP A 82 -8.19 22.25 12.43
C TRP A 82 -8.49 22.84 11.04
N LEU A 83 -8.25 24.12 10.87
CA LEU A 83 -8.32 24.77 9.56
C LEU A 83 -7.31 24.14 8.57
N GLY A 84 -6.08 23.91 9.03
CA GLY A 84 -5.06 23.22 8.25
C GLY A 84 -5.48 21.80 7.87
N LYS A 85 -6.08 21.03 8.78
CA LYS A 85 -6.63 19.69 8.49
C LYS A 85 -7.75 19.75 7.45
N ALA A 86 -8.64 20.73 7.52
CA ALA A 86 -9.72 20.89 6.55
C ALA A 86 -9.20 21.29 5.17
N TYR A 87 -8.24 22.19 5.09
CA TYR A 87 -7.56 22.54 3.84
C TYR A 87 -6.85 21.32 3.23
N TYR A 88 -6.11 20.55 4.02
CA TYR A 88 -5.43 19.35 3.57
C TYR A 88 -6.41 18.34 2.97
N ARG A 89 -7.49 18.02 3.67
CA ARG A 89 -8.52 17.09 3.18
C ARG A 89 -9.28 17.64 1.97
N SER A 90 -9.33 18.95 1.77
CA SER A 90 -9.92 19.56 0.57
C SER A 90 -8.95 19.65 -0.63
N GLY A 91 -7.69 19.18 -0.49
CA GLY A 91 -6.66 19.22 -1.52
C GLY A 91 -5.86 20.54 -1.58
N MET A 92 -6.18 21.51 -0.74
CA MET A 92 -5.49 22.80 -0.65
C MET A 92 -4.28 22.71 0.27
N GLU A 93 -3.28 21.91 -0.12
CA GLU A 93 -2.12 21.61 0.73
C GLU A 93 -1.24 22.84 1.01
N GLY A 94 -1.20 23.80 0.10
CA GLY A 94 -0.51 25.09 0.30
C GLY A 94 -1.08 25.88 1.47
N GLU A 95 -2.40 26.00 1.50
CA GLU A 95 -3.14 26.70 2.56
C GLU A 95 -3.06 25.93 3.90
N ALA A 96 -3.10 24.60 3.82
CA ALA A 96 -2.90 23.74 5.00
C ALA A 96 -1.54 23.99 5.65
N LEU A 97 -0.47 24.00 4.84
CA LEU A 97 0.88 24.30 5.31
C LEU A 97 1.02 25.71 5.88
N ALA A 98 0.36 26.70 5.28
CA ALA A 98 0.36 28.07 5.78
C ALA A 98 -0.31 28.16 7.15
N ALA A 99 -1.47 27.50 7.33
CA ALA A 99 -2.20 27.48 8.61
C ALA A 99 -1.39 26.79 9.71
N TRP A 100 -0.81 25.62 9.42
CA TRP A 100 0.01 24.87 10.38
C TRP A 100 1.31 25.57 10.74
N ARG A 101 2.02 26.18 9.77
CA ARG A 101 3.22 26.97 10.04
C ARG A 101 2.91 28.16 10.94
N ARG A 102 1.81 28.89 10.67
CA ARG A 102 1.37 29.99 11.52
C ARG A 102 1.10 29.53 12.96
N ALA A 103 0.40 28.41 13.14
CA ALA A 103 0.18 27.83 14.48
C ALA A 103 1.51 27.45 15.15
N TYR A 104 2.41 26.81 14.43
CA TYR A 104 3.71 26.38 14.95
C TYR A 104 4.62 27.56 15.31
N ASP A 105 4.67 28.59 14.49
CA ASP A 105 5.44 29.82 14.75
C ASP A 105 4.94 30.59 15.96
N ASN A 106 3.64 30.48 16.27
CA ASN A 106 3.02 30.98 17.50
C ASN A 106 3.31 30.10 18.74
N GLY A 107 4.12 29.05 18.59
CA GLY A 107 4.49 28.13 19.68
C GLY A 107 3.42 27.05 19.99
N TYR A 108 2.51 26.77 19.05
CA TYR A 108 1.54 25.70 19.17
C TYR A 108 2.03 24.43 18.48
N GLY A 109 1.73 23.30 19.13
CA GLY A 109 2.12 21.99 18.62
C GLY A 109 3.53 21.60 19.08
N ASP A 110 3.80 20.34 18.90
CA ASP A 110 5.06 19.71 19.25
C ASP A 110 5.74 19.13 17.96
N ILE A 111 6.59 18.14 18.16
CA ILE A 111 7.24 17.41 17.06
C ILE A 111 6.24 16.79 16.08
N LEU A 112 5.02 16.49 16.50
CA LEU A 112 3.96 15.98 15.63
C LEU A 112 3.54 17.00 14.56
N MET A 113 3.32 18.28 14.97
CA MET A 113 3.02 19.35 14.02
C MET A 113 4.17 19.59 13.06
N GLN A 114 5.40 19.59 13.57
CA GLN A 114 6.60 19.73 12.74
C GLN A 114 6.71 18.60 11.71
N ASN A 115 6.55 17.34 12.14
CA ASN A 115 6.58 16.18 11.24
C ASN A 115 5.48 16.26 10.18
N ARG A 116 4.27 16.68 10.55
CA ARG A 116 3.16 16.86 9.60
C ARG A 116 3.51 17.90 8.53
N ILE A 117 4.03 19.06 8.93
CA ILE A 117 4.47 20.12 8.02
C ILE A 117 5.57 19.59 7.09
N GLU A 118 6.56 18.89 7.63
CA GLU A 118 7.67 18.33 6.87
C GLU A 118 7.19 17.31 5.85
N VAL A 119 6.43 16.29 6.27
CA VAL A 119 5.91 15.23 5.39
C VAL A 119 5.04 15.79 4.27
N VAL A 120 4.09 16.69 4.59
CA VAL A 120 3.23 17.29 3.56
C VAL A 120 4.04 18.19 2.62
N SER A 121 5.04 18.93 3.11
CA SER A 121 5.93 19.73 2.26
C SER A 121 6.75 18.84 1.31
N GLU A 122 7.30 17.73 1.80
CA GLU A 122 8.08 16.77 1.03
C GLU A 122 7.23 16.13 -0.07
N ARG A 123 6.03 15.67 0.25
CA ARG A 123 5.07 15.05 -0.70
C ARG A 123 4.72 15.95 -1.89
N ARG A 124 4.84 17.26 -1.76
CA ARG A 124 4.59 18.23 -2.85
C ARG A 124 5.78 18.40 -3.79
N VAL A 125 6.99 18.11 -3.33
CA VAL A 125 8.24 18.37 -4.06
C VAL A 125 8.82 17.11 -4.67
N THR A 126 8.67 15.97 -4.00
CA THR A 126 9.23 14.71 -4.45
C THR A 126 8.37 14.11 -5.56
N GLY A 127 8.87 14.20 -6.78
CA GLY A 127 8.47 13.29 -7.85
C GLY A 127 9.10 11.90 -7.65
N SER A 128 8.96 11.05 -8.66
CA SER A 128 9.34 9.62 -8.73
C SER A 128 10.81 9.24 -8.42
N SER A 129 11.69 10.18 -8.05
CA SER A 129 13.10 9.89 -7.75
C SER A 129 13.32 8.95 -6.57
N TYR A 130 12.38 8.90 -5.62
CA TYR A 130 12.42 8.01 -4.47
C TYR A 130 12.25 6.53 -4.85
N GLU A 131 11.42 6.21 -5.82
CA GLU A 131 11.15 4.83 -6.26
C GLU A 131 12.40 4.14 -6.83
N ASN A 132 13.31 4.93 -7.39
CA ASN A 132 14.54 4.43 -8.02
C ASN A 132 15.68 4.12 -7.04
N GLU A 133 15.51 4.37 -5.74
CA GLU A 133 16.50 4.01 -4.74
C GLU A 133 16.46 2.49 -4.47
N LEU A 134 17.53 1.79 -4.88
CA LEU A 134 17.68 0.34 -4.70
C LEU A 134 18.48 -0.04 -3.44
N ARG A 135 18.75 0.89 -2.54
CA ARG A 135 19.57 0.65 -1.36
C ARG A 135 18.72 0.48 -0.12
N TYR A 136 18.88 -0.69 0.52
CA TYR A 136 18.11 -1.10 1.70
C TYR A 136 19.04 -1.38 2.87
N THR A 137 18.53 -1.20 4.07
CA THR A 137 19.21 -1.50 5.32
C THR A 137 18.28 -2.28 6.24
N GLU A 138 18.84 -3.00 7.18
CA GLU A 138 18.09 -3.82 8.13
C GLU A 138 17.18 -2.95 9.01
N ALA A 139 15.89 -3.22 8.93
CA ALA A 139 14.84 -2.57 9.73
C ALA A 139 14.44 -3.42 10.95
N GLY A 140 14.64 -4.72 10.86
CA GLY A 140 14.33 -5.69 11.89
C GLY A 140 14.42 -7.11 11.35
N SER A 141 14.09 -8.09 12.17
CA SER A 141 14.04 -9.49 11.74
C SER A 141 12.95 -10.28 12.45
N PHE A 142 12.55 -11.37 11.82
CA PHE A 142 11.72 -12.40 12.41
C PHE A 142 12.60 -13.61 12.71
N PRO A 143 12.91 -13.89 14.01
CA PRO A 143 13.74 -15.03 14.38
C PRO A 143 12.98 -16.34 14.22
N GLY A 144 13.65 -17.38 13.76
CA GLY A 144 13.09 -18.74 13.68
C GLY A 144 12.88 -19.40 15.05
N ILE A 145 13.43 -18.79 16.11
CA ILE A 145 13.25 -19.26 17.50
C ILE A 145 12.86 -18.05 18.37
N ASN A 146 11.76 -18.18 19.10
CA ASN A 146 11.33 -17.21 20.08
C ASN A 146 11.34 -17.84 21.48
N GLY A 147 12.31 -17.46 22.30
CA GLY A 147 12.57 -18.11 23.59
C GLY A 147 12.95 -19.60 23.41
N SER A 148 12.07 -20.49 23.84
CA SER A 148 12.23 -21.95 23.66
C SER A 148 11.38 -22.50 22.51
N THR A 149 10.60 -21.68 21.83
CA THR A 149 9.65 -22.12 20.79
C THR A 149 10.28 -21.98 19.42
N LEU A 150 10.36 -23.09 18.68
CA LEU A 150 10.75 -23.10 17.28
C LEU A 150 9.55 -22.60 16.44
N ILE A 151 9.75 -21.50 15.72
CA ILE A 151 8.77 -20.90 14.81
C ILE A 151 8.94 -21.51 13.42
N PHE A 152 10.17 -21.52 12.90
CA PHE A 152 10.58 -22.18 11.66
C PHE A 152 12.08 -22.53 11.74
N GLY A 153 12.50 -23.50 10.94
CA GLY A 153 13.90 -23.94 10.89
C GLY A 153 14.51 -23.79 9.51
N GLU A 154 15.69 -23.17 9.44
CA GLU A 154 16.45 -22.98 8.18
C GLU A 154 15.59 -22.36 7.07
N PRO A 155 15.14 -21.08 7.19
CA PRO A 155 14.33 -20.43 6.17
C PRO A 155 15.14 -20.25 4.88
N VAL A 156 14.60 -20.70 3.74
CA VAL A 156 15.31 -20.68 2.46
C VAL A 156 14.60 -19.84 1.38
N SER A 157 13.31 -19.67 1.47
CA SER A 157 12.55 -18.81 0.56
C SER A 157 11.39 -18.13 1.30
N VAL A 158 10.95 -17.00 0.77
CA VAL A 158 9.84 -16.22 1.29
C VAL A 158 8.94 -15.75 0.15
N LEU A 159 7.63 -15.81 0.37
CA LEU A 159 6.62 -15.30 -0.55
C LEU A 159 5.69 -14.33 0.19
N PRO A 160 5.90 -13.01 0.06
CA PRO A 160 4.97 -12.00 0.56
C PRO A 160 3.62 -12.07 -0.15
N GLU A 161 2.56 -11.74 0.60
CA GLU A 161 1.17 -11.68 0.12
C GLU A 161 0.66 -10.24 0.20
N ASP A 162 -0.39 -9.94 -0.57
CA ASP A 162 -0.98 -8.60 -0.68
C ASP A 162 -1.66 -8.12 0.62
N ASP A 163 -1.95 -9.03 1.55
CA ASP A 163 -2.49 -8.73 2.88
C ASP A 163 -1.41 -8.38 3.93
N GLY A 164 -0.16 -8.25 3.52
CA GLY A 164 1.00 -7.99 4.38
C GLY A 164 1.54 -9.21 5.10
N SER A 165 0.93 -10.39 4.95
CA SER A 165 1.49 -11.65 5.45
C SER A 165 2.56 -12.20 4.51
N ALA A 166 3.31 -13.21 4.95
CA ALA A 166 4.30 -13.87 4.09
C ALA A 166 4.39 -15.37 4.42
N TRP A 167 4.51 -16.20 3.37
CA TRP A 167 4.89 -17.58 3.52
C TRP A 167 6.42 -17.72 3.60
N ILE A 168 6.90 -18.46 4.56
CA ILE A 168 8.30 -18.82 4.76
C ILE A 168 8.46 -20.31 4.46
N VAL A 169 9.38 -20.65 3.57
CA VAL A 169 9.78 -22.03 3.32
C VAL A 169 10.79 -22.44 4.38
N ALA A 170 10.38 -23.29 5.30
CA ALA A 170 11.19 -23.78 6.41
C ALA A 170 11.82 -25.13 6.03
N TYR A 171 12.98 -25.07 5.39
CA TYR A 171 13.72 -26.23 4.88
C TYR A 171 14.08 -27.22 5.98
N GLY A 172 14.50 -26.71 7.14
CA GLY A 172 14.92 -27.53 8.29
C GLY A 172 13.77 -28.27 8.95
N THR A 173 12.55 -27.73 8.94
CA THR A 173 11.35 -28.32 9.55
C THR A 173 10.39 -28.94 8.55
N ASN A 174 10.70 -28.91 7.25
CA ASN A 174 9.88 -29.50 6.17
C ASN A 174 8.44 -28.98 6.15
N GLU A 175 8.24 -27.68 6.30
CA GLU A 175 6.92 -27.04 6.30
C GLU A 175 6.94 -25.66 5.66
N LEU A 176 5.76 -25.13 5.39
CA LEU A 176 5.57 -23.70 5.09
C LEU A 176 4.93 -23.03 6.31
N VAL A 177 5.49 -21.90 6.72
CA VAL A 177 4.99 -21.11 7.85
C VAL A 177 4.54 -19.76 7.34
N LYS A 178 3.25 -19.43 7.52
CA LYS A 178 2.72 -18.11 7.19
C LYS A 178 2.76 -17.23 8.42
N ILE A 179 3.42 -16.07 8.31
CA ILE A 179 3.50 -15.05 9.37
C ILE A 179 2.77 -13.79 8.95
N ASN A 180 2.31 -13.00 9.92
CA ASN A 180 1.81 -11.64 9.70
C ASN A 180 2.95 -10.61 9.76
N VAL A 181 2.64 -9.32 9.60
CA VAL A 181 3.61 -8.20 9.65
C VAL A 181 4.35 -8.06 10.99
N ASN A 182 3.86 -8.66 12.06
CA ASN A 182 4.47 -8.69 13.38
C ASN A 182 5.30 -9.97 13.64
N GLY A 183 5.44 -10.85 12.63
CA GLY A 183 6.15 -12.13 12.77
C GLY A 183 5.34 -13.22 13.50
N THR A 184 4.07 -12.97 13.80
CA THR A 184 3.21 -13.97 14.45
C THR A 184 2.74 -15.01 13.44
N VAL A 185 2.86 -16.29 13.79
CA VAL A 185 2.40 -17.39 12.94
C VAL A 185 0.88 -17.37 12.85
N VAL A 186 0.38 -17.26 11.63
CA VAL A 186 -1.06 -17.29 11.33
C VAL A 186 -1.51 -18.60 10.70
N ARG A 187 -0.56 -19.34 10.08
CA ARG A 187 -0.84 -20.64 9.47
C ARG A 187 0.43 -21.49 9.34
N ARG A 188 0.26 -22.78 9.34
CA ARG A 188 1.28 -23.76 8.94
C ARG A 188 0.70 -24.67 7.86
N ALA A 189 1.50 -25.04 6.88
CA ALA A 189 1.17 -26.03 5.87
C ALA A 189 2.27 -27.09 5.87
N GLU A 190 1.89 -28.30 6.24
CA GLU A 190 2.79 -29.45 6.32
C GLU A 190 2.92 -30.17 4.96
N GLY A 191 2.16 -29.68 3.94
CA GLY A 191 2.19 -30.20 2.58
C GLY A 191 1.35 -31.45 2.38
N PRO A 192 1.82 -32.40 1.54
CA PRO A 192 1.16 -33.68 1.27
C PRO A 192 1.04 -34.53 2.55
N LEU A 193 0.26 -35.61 2.48
CA LEU A 193 0.01 -36.51 3.59
C LEU A 193 1.28 -37.02 4.31
N ASN A 194 2.39 -37.16 3.57
CA ASN A 194 3.70 -37.59 4.12
C ASN A 194 4.63 -36.41 4.43
N GLY A 195 4.13 -35.19 4.43
CA GLY A 195 4.93 -33.95 4.57
C GLY A 195 5.68 -33.56 3.31
N PHE A 196 6.32 -32.39 3.36
CA PHE A 196 7.30 -32.00 2.35
C PHE A 196 8.63 -32.71 2.56
N ASP A 197 9.40 -32.86 1.48
CA ASP A 197 10.75 -33.43 1.53
C ASP A 197 11.79 -32.37 1.09
N ARG A 198 12.31 -31.63 2.07
CA ARG A 198 13.23 -30.51 1.89
C ARG A 198 12.69 -29.46 0.90
N PRO A 199 11.59 -28.75 1.23
CA PRO A 199 11.06 -27.67 0.40
C PRO A 199 12.09 -26.56 0.30
N LEU A 200 12.30 -26.01 -0.91
CA LEU A 200 13.38 -25.05 -1.12
C LEU A 200 12.89 -23.70 -1.63
N ASP A 201 12.07 -23.64 -2.66
CA ASP A 201 11.52 -22.38 -3.18
C ASP A 201 9.99 -22.41 -3.26
N ILE A 202 9.38 -21.25 -3.22
CA ILE A 202 7.95 -21.06 -3.36
C ILE A 202 7.66 -19.88 -4.30
N ILE A 203 6.72 -20.10 -5.23
CA ILE A 203 6.17 -19.03 -6.07
C ILE A 203 4.65 -19.08 -6.07
N LYS A 204 4.01 -17.92 -6.29
CA LYS A 204 2.57 -17.80 -6.56
C LYS A 204 2.39 -17.81 -8.07
N LEU A 205 1.64 -18.78 -8.57
CA LEU A 205 1.30 -18.89 -9.98
C LEU A 205 0.21 -17.90 -10.37
N ARG A 206 0.09 -17.58 -11.65
CA ARG A 206 -0.91 -16.65 -12.18
C ARG A 206 -2.36 -17.02 -11.88
N ASP A 207 -2.64 -18.30 -11.67
CA ASP A 207 -3.95 -18.81 -11.26
C ASP A 207 -4.23 -18.66 -9.76
N GLY A 208 -3.26 -18.11 -8.98
CA GLY A 208 -3.34 -17.89 -7.55
C GLY A 208 -2.91 -19.10 -6.70
N ASN A 209 -2.57 -20.25 -7.32
CA ASN A 209 -2.02 -21.39 -6.62
C ASN A 209 -0.56 -21.17 -6.21
N LEU A 210 -0.08 -21.95 -5.25
CA LEU A 210 1.30 -21.93 -4.79
C LEU A 210 2.04 -23.15 -5.37
N LEU A 211 3.26 -22.92 -5.86
CA LEU A 211 4.13 -23.99 -6.31
C LEU A 211 5.39 -24.03 -5.46
N VAL A 212 5.72 -25.20 -4.94
CA VAL A 212 6.87 -25.43 -4.06
C VAL A 212 7.78 -26.49 -4.66
N SER A 213 9.09 -26.24 -4.71
CA SER A 213 10.07 -27.24 -5.08
C SER A 213 10.47 -28.09 -3.87
N GLU A 214 10.50 -29.41 -4.01
CA GLU A 214 10.97 -30.37 -3.01
C GLU A 214 12.34 -30.95 -3.44
N SER A 215 13.42 -30.38 -2.90
CA SER A 215 14.76 -30.68 -3.39
C SER A 215 15.21 -32.14 -3.11
N ALA A 216 14.81 -32.72 -1.98
CA ALA A 216 15.06 -34.14 -1.69
C ALA A 216 13.95 -35.05 -2.24
N GLY A 217 12.75 -34.51 -2.46
CA GLY A 217 11.63 -35.22 -3.07
C GLY A 217 11.74 -35.41 -4.56
N ASP A 218 12.69 -34.74 -5.25
CA ASP A 218 12.88 -34.79 -6.70
C ASP A 218 11.59 -34.46 -7.50
N ARG A 219 10.81 -33.49 -7.01
CA ARG A 219 9.49 -33.14 -7.54
C ARG A 219 9.07 -31.72 -7.13
N LEU A 220 7.93 -31.27 -7.63
CA LEU A 220 7.26 -30.05 -7.21
C LEU A 220 5.92 -30.39 -6.55
N ALA A 221 5.49 -29.60 -5.58
CA ALA A 221 4.19 -29.70 -4.93
C ALA A 221 3.32 -28.48 -5.30
N LEU A 222 2.17 -28.71 -5.92
CA LEU A 222 1.17 -27.70 -6.21
C LEU A 222 0.19 -27.63 -5.05
N LEU A 223 -0.02 -26.42 -4.52
CA LEU A 223 -0.91 -26.13 -3.40
C LEU A 223 -1.95 -25.07 -3.82
N ASN A 224 -3.10 -25.05 -3.18
CA ASN A 224 -4.00 -23.92 -3.31
C ASN A 224 -3.45 -22.67 -2.56
N SER A 225 -4.08 -21.51 -2.76
CA SER A 225 -3.69 -20.24 -2.14
C SER A 225 -3.63 -20.27 -0.59
N ASN A 226 -4.29 -21.23 0.02
CA ASN A 226 -4.29 -21.43 1.46
C ASN A 226 -3.25 -22.46 1.96
N GLY A 227 -2.38 -22.96 1.06
CA GLY A 227 -1.36 -23.97 1.40
C GLY A 227 -1.87 -25.41 1.43
N GLY A 228 -3.11 -25.68 0.99
CA GLY A 228 -3.64 -27.04 0.87
C GLY A 228 -3.08 -27.77 -0.35
N PHE A 229 -2.55 -28.98 -0.17
CA PHE A 229 -1.97 -29.78 -1.25
C PHE A 229 -2.99 -30.16 -2.32
N ILE A 230 -2.62 -30.00 -3.59
CA ILE A 230 -3.43 -30.37 -4.76
C ILE A 230 -2.85 -31.61 -5.45
N LYS A 231 -1.61 -31.53 -5.94
CA LYS A 231 -0.94 -32.59 -6.67
C LYS A 231 0.58 -32.40 -6.69
N TYR A 232 1.28 -33.45 -7.07
CA TYR A 232 2.69 -33.37 -7.45
C TYR A 232 2.84 -33.06 -8.94
N ILE A 233 3.93 -32.39 -9.29
CA ILE A 233 4.40 -32.14 -10.66
C ILE A 233 5.83 -32.67 -10.77
N GLY A 234 6.12 -33.37 -11.86
CA GLY A 234 7.42 -34.00 -12.06
C GLY A 234 7.65 -35.27 -11.24
N SER A 235 8.77 -35.88 -11.45
CA SER A 235 9.23 -37.09 -10.74
C SER A 235 10.74 -37.24 -10.86
N LYS A 236 11.34 -38.10 -10.03
CA LYS A 236 12.78 -38.39 -10.08
C LYS A 236 13.23 -38.94 -11.40
N GLY A 237 14.25 -38.34 -11.99
CA GLY A 237 14.91 -38.89 -13.21
C GLY A 237 15.61 -37.85 -14.06
N ARG A 238 15.89 -38.22 -15.31
CA ARG A 238 16.65 -37.41 -16.29
C ARG A 238 15.90 -37.17 -17.61
N GLY A 239 14.70 -37.71 -17.75
CA GLY A 239 13.81 -37.49 -18.88
C GLY A 239 13.15 -36.11 -18.86
N VAL A 240 12.32 -35.85 -19.87
CA VAL A 240 11.42 -34.67 -19.88
C VAL A 240 10.38 -34.84 -18.81
N GLY A 241 10.13 -33.79 -18.00
CA GLY A 241 9.23 -33.83 -16.85
C GLY A 241 9.78 -34.57 -15.63
N GLN A 242 11.08 -34.86 -15.61
CA GLN A 242 11.77 -35.47 -14.48
C GLN A 242 12.88 -34.56 -13.99
N CYS A 243 13.13 -34.50 -12.68
CA CYS A 243 14.21 -33.71 -12.09
C CYS A 243 14.94 -34.46 -10.97
N ILE A 244 16.12 -33.98 -10.63
CA ILE A 244 16.95 -34.44 -9.51
C ILE A 244 17.39 -33.22 -8.70
N GLY A 245 16.89 -33.06 -7.49
CA GLY A 245 17.18 -31.92 -6.65
C GLY A 245 16.70 -30.59 -7.23
N PRO A 246 15.42 -30.44 -7.62
CA PRO A 246 14.88 -29.18 -8.11
C PRO A 246 15.05 -28.08 -7.08
N GLN A 247 15.46 -26.87 -7.52
CA GLN A 247 15.73 -25.78 -6.62
C GLN A 247 14.77 -24.61 -6.85
N TYR A 248 15.14 -23.61 -7.63
CA TYR A 248 14.40 -22.37 -7.78
C TYR A 248 13.42 -22.43 -8.95
N LEU A 249 12.37 -21.62 -8.84
CA LEU A 249 11.19 -21.62 -9.69
C LEU A 249 10.96 -20.24 -10.31
N ALA A 250 10.49 -20.23 -11.55
CA ALA A 250 9.94 -19.05 -12.21
C ALA A 250 8.77 -19.44 -13.13
N GLU A 251 7.85 -18.49 -13.38
CA GLU A 251 6.74 -18.66 -14.32
C GLU A 251 6.79 -17.56 -15.37
N ASP A 252 6.55 -17.90 -16.64
CA ASP A 252 6.47 -16.93 -17.73
C ASP A 252 5.05 -16.36 -17.93
N SER A 253 4.90 -15.44 -18.90
CA SER A 253 3.60 -14.83 -19.23
C SER A 253 2.58 -15.84 -19.81
N ASN A 254 3.01 -17.00 -20.30
CA ASN A 254 2.15 -18.05 -20.84
C ASN A 254 1.77 -19.10 -19.79
N GLY A 255 2.31 -18.99 -18.56
CA GLY A 255 2.12 -19.97 -17.48
C GLY A 255 3.08 -21.15 -17.56
N ASN A 256 4.14 -21.10 -18.37
CA ASN A 256 5.16 -22.12 -18.35
C ASN A 256 6.06 -21.97 -17.12
N ILE A 257 6.38 -23.09 -16.49
CA ILE A 257 7.14 -23.17 -15.25
C ILE A 257 8.56 -23.59 -15.55
N TYR A 258 9.53 -22.79 -15.14
CA TYR A 258 10.96 -23.03 -15.27
C TYR A 258 11.52 -23.46 -13.92
N VAL A 259 12.25 -24.59 -13.92
CA VAL A 259 12.78 -25.20 -12.69
C VAL A 259 14.27 -25.46 -12.87
N THR A 260 15.09 -24.94 -11.97
CA THR A 260 16.51 -25.30 -11.96
C THR A 260 16.66 -26.73 -11.40
N ASP A 261 17.10 -27.63 -12.24
CA ASP A 261 17.36 -29.05 -11.94
C ASP A 261 18.85 -29.23 -11.63
N TYR A 262 19.20 -28.95 -10.38
CA TYR A 262 20.59 -28.88 -9.93
C TYR A 262 21.36 -30.18 -10.19
N GLY A 263 20.75 -31.33 -9.87
CA GLY A 263 21.38 -32.65 -10.00
C GLY A 263 21.56 -33.12 -11.45
N ASN A 264 20.82 -32.52 -12.39
CA ASN A 264 20.98 -32.76 -13.84
C ASN A 264 21.72 -31.64 -14.57
N SER A 265 22.12 -30.56 -13.84
CA SER A 265 22.82 -29.37 -14.38
C SER A 265 22.08 -28.75 -15.58
N ARG A 266 20.77 -28.50 -15.45
CA ARG A 266 19.90 -28.00 -16.49
C ARG A 266 18.71 -27.20 -15.93
N VAL A 267 17.90 -26.65 -16.81
CA VAL A 267 16.58 -26.08 -16.46
C VAL A 267 15.52 -26.95 -17.13
N ASP A 268 14.56 -27.45 -16.36
CA ASP A 268 13.37 -28.13 -16.85
C ASP A 268 12.23 -27.16 -17.07
N VAL A 269 11.44 -27.36 -18.12
CA VAL A 269 10.28 -26.53 -18.46
C VAL A 269 9.02 -27.38 -18.47
N PHE A 270 8.01 -26.93 -17.71
CA PHE A 270 6.69 -27.55 -17.65
C PHE A 270 5.63 -26.57 -18.17
N ASP A 271 4.52 -27.09 -18.69
CA ASP A 271 3.36 -26.27 -19.00
C ASP A 271 2.58 -25.91 -17.72
N LYS A 272 1.57 -25.03 -17.85
CA LYS A 272 0.68 -24.61 -16.76
C LYS A 272 -0.06 -25.78 -16.07
N ASP A 273 -0.23 -26.91 -16.76
CA ASP A 273 -0.89 -28.10 -16.24
C ASP A 273 0.09 -29.05 -15.52
N GLY A 274 1.40 -28.75 -15.60
CA GLY A 274 2.48 -29.52 -14.98
C GLY A 274 3.04 -30.66 -15.86
N ASN A 275 2.75 -30.65 -17.17
CA ASN A 275 3.37 -31.59 -18.08
C ASN A 275 4.75 -31.10 -18.50
N GLY A 276 5.75 -31.96 -18.51
CA GLY A 276 7.09 -31.63 -18.99
C GLY A 276 7.09 -31.30 -20.47
N LEU A 277 7.64 -30.16 -20.86
CA LEU A 277 7.74 -29.73 -22.25
C LEU A 277 9.13 -30.08 -22.87
N PHE A 278 10.18 -29.56 -22.26
CA PHE A 278 11.57 -29.75 -22.65
C PHE A 278 12.51 -29.37 -21.51
N TYR A 279 13.80 -29.46 -21.73
CA TYR A 279 14.84 -28.94 -20.84
C TYR A 279 15.98 -28.34 -21.66
N PHE A 280 16.76 -27.43 -21.06
CA PHE A 280 17.87 -26.74 -21.70
C PHE A 280 19.05 -26.51 -20.75
N GLY A 281 20.13 -25.89 -21.23
CA GLY A 281 21.31 -25.57 -20.43
C GLY A 281 22.46 -26.57 -20.60
N ARG A 282 22.37 -27.48 -21.54
CA ARG A 282 23.51 -28.35 -21.94
C ARG A 282 24.51 -27.57 -22.78
N ALA A 283 25.75 -28.08 -22.83
CA ALA A 283 26.78 -27.53 -23.71
C ALA A 283 26.32 -27.50 -25.15
N ASP A 284 26.42 -26.34 -25.79
CA ASP A 284 26.11 -26.13 -27.19
C ASP A 284 26.94 -24.98 -27.77
N GLY A 285 27.65 -25.23 -28.87
CA GLY A 285 28.49 -24.24 -29.53
C GLY A 285 29.56 -23.69 -28.60
N SER A 286 29.50 -22.40 -28.32
CA SER A 286 30.40 -21.68 -27.39
C SER A 286 30.01 -21.77 -25.92
N PHE A 287 28.81 -22.27 -25.62
CA PHE A 287 28.30 -22.42 -24.27
C PHE A 287 28.76 -23.76 -23.67
N ALA A 288 29.48 -23.68 -22.54
CA ALA A 288 30.06 -24.88 -21.91
C ALA A 288 29.00 -25.74 -21.16
N GLY A 289 27.77 -25.25 -21.02
CA GLY A 289 26.70 -25.87 -20.23
C GLY A 289 26.66 -25.37 -18.80
N LEU A 290 25.46 -25.46 -18.20
CA LEU A 290 25.26 -25.20 -16.79
C LEU A 290 25.99 -26.24 -15.93
N GLN A 291 26.57 -25.81 -14.80
CA GLN A 291 27.30 -26.68 -13.89
C GLN A 291 26.59 -26.86 -12.55
N GLY A 292 26.03 -25.78 -12.01
CA GLY A 292 25.27 -25.77 -10.77
C GLY A 292 24.18 -24.70 -10.82
N PRO A 293 23.12 -24.89 -11.65
CA PRO A 293 22.07 -23.91 -11.80
C PRO A 293 21.31 -23.72 -10.48
N THR A 294 21.18 -22.45 -10.06
CA THR A 294 20.44 -22.04 -8.88
C THR A 294 19.30 -21.10 -9.28
N GLY A 295 19.36 -19.82 -8.97
CA GLY A 295 18.28 -18.87 -9.26
C GLY A 295 17.89 -18.85 -10.74
N VAL A 296 16.59 -18.85 -11.00
CA VAL A 296 16.02 -18.67 -12.35
C VAL A 296 14.98 -17.54 -12.33
N ALA A 297 14.98 -16.73 -13.39
CA ALA A 297 13.99 -15.67 -13.57
C ALA A 297 13.63 -15.54 -15.04
N VAL A 298 12.39 -15.13 -15.33
CA VAL A 298 11.91 -14.88 -16.68
C VAL A 298 11.44 -13.44 -16.78
N VAL A 299 11.99 -12.71 -17.76
CA VAL A 299 11.60 -11.34 -18.08
C VAL A 299 11.26 -11.29 -19.56
N ASP A 300 10.03 -10.96 -19.89
CA ASP A 300 9.51 -10.96 -21.24
C ASP A 300 9.75 -12.31 -21.95
N TYR A 301 10.63 -12.34 -22.94
CA TYR A 301 11.00 -13.54 -23.70
C TYR A 301 12.41 -14.04 -23.38
N ARG A 302 12.95 -13.68 -22.22
CA ARG A 302 14.31 -14.04 -21.77
C ARG A 302 14.27 -14.80 -20.47
N VAL A 303 15.09 -15.84 -20.40
CA VAL A 303 15.30 -16.65 -19.19
C VAL A 303 16.71 -16.44 -18.69
N TYR A 304 16.83 -16.04 -17.44
CA TYR A 304 18.10 -15.81 -16.77
C TYR A 304 18.34 -16.92 -15.76
N VAL A 305 19.54 -17.49 -15.78
CA VAL A 305 19.91 -18.60 -14.90
C VAL A 305 21.22 -18.27 -14.20
N ALA A 306 21.18 -18.22 -12.87
CA ALA A 306 22.39 -18.14 -12.06
C ALA A 306 23.03 -19.52 -11.88
N ASP A 307 24.34 -19.56 -11.86
CA ASP A 307 25.09 -20.79 -11.67
C ASP A 307 26.07 -20.64 -10.49
N SER A 308 25.85 -21.43 -9.45
CA SER A 308 26.62 -21.38 -8.21
C SER A 308 28.03 -21.94 -8.31
N VAL A 309 28.33 -22.72 -9.34
CA VAL A 309 29.66 -23.27 -9.60
C VAL A 309 30.50 -22.29 -10.40
N THR A 310 29.94 -21.70 -11.44
CA THR A 310 30.66 -20.73 -12.29
C THR A 310 30.65 -19.32 -11.74
N GLY A 311 29.67 -18.98 -10.89
CA GLY A 311 29.45 -17.62 -10.36
C GLY A 311 29.02 -16.62 -11.42
N ALA A 312 28.27 -17.08 -12.43
CA ALA A 312 27.78 -16.31 -13.57
C ALA A 312 26.25 -16.19 -13.57
N ILE A 313 25.73 -15.31 -14.42
CA ILE A 313 24.33 -15.33 -14.86
C ILE A 313 24.33 -15.50 -16.37
N TYR A 314 23.65 -16.55 -16.84
CA TYR A 314 23.48 -16.87 -18.24
C TYR A 314 22.10 -16.44 -18.74
N GLU A 315 22.05 -15.89 -19.96
CA GLU A 315 20.81 -15.49 -20.62
C GLU A 315 20.48 -16.49 -21.74
N PHE A 316 19.22 -16.95 -21.72
CA PHE A 316 18.62 -17.82 -22.74
C PHE A 316 17.36 -17.17 -23.31
N ASP A 317 16.91 -17.60 -24.46
CA ASP A 317 15.54 -17.34 -24.91
C ASP A 317 14.55 -18.33 -24.28
N THR A 318 13.25 -18.13 -24.47
CA THR A 318 12.20 -19.01 -23.92
C THR A 318 12.17 -20.39 -24.62
N ALA A 319 12.86 -20.58 -25.73
CA ALA A 319 13.06 -21.89 -26.34
C ALA A 319 14.27 -22.65 -25.78
N GLY A 320 15.04 -22.02 -24.88
CA GLY A 320 16.20 -22.60 -24.21
C GLY A 320 17.52 -22.43 -24.96
N ASN A 321 17.56 -21.59 -26.00
CA ASN A 321 18.82 -21.32 -26.74
C ASN A 321 19.65 -20.31 -25.93
N PHE A 322 20.95 -20.59 -25.80
CA PHE A 322 21.89 -19.69 -25.14
C PHE A 322 22.06 -18.38 -25.94
N VAL A 323 22.00 -17.24 -25.25
CA VAL A 323 22.17 -15.93 -25.88
C VAL A 323 23.52 -15.34 -25.54
N ARG A 324 23.82 -15.19 -24.22
CA ARG A 324 25.08 -14.59 -23.73
C ARG A 324 25.30 -14.87 -22.25
N ASN A 325 26.50 -14.58 -21.78
CA ASN A 325 26.75 -14.38 -20.37
C ASN A 325 26.30 -12.95 -20.01
N LEU A 326 25.18 -12.82 -19.30
CA LEU A 326 24.75 -11.50 -18.82
C LEU A 326 25.76 -10.98 -17.79
N VAL A 327 26.15 -11.84 -16.85
CA VAL A 327 27.21 -11.55 -15.87
C VAL A 327 28.31 -12.60 -16.02
N GLN A 328 29.56 -12.13 -16.03
CA GLN A 328 30.72 -12.99 -16.28
C GLN A 328 30.97 -13.99 -15.15
N GLU A 329 31.64 -15.08 -15.48
CA GLU A 329 32.05 -16.10 -14.51
C GLU A 329 32.89 -15.49 -13.36
N LYS A 330 32.80 -16.07 -12.18
CA LYS A 330 33.49 -15.65 -10.93
C LYS A 330 33.11 -14.28 -10.41
N THR A 331 32.00 -13.70 -10.87
CA THR A 331 31.47 -12.45 -10.34
C THR A 331 30.78 -12.68 -8.99
N PHE A 332 29.98 -13.75 -8.90
CA PHE A 332 29.33 -14.16 -7.65
C PHE A 332 30.11 -15.29 -6.97
N TYR A 333 30.03 -15.28 -5.63
CA TYR A 333 30.68 -16.35 -4.84
C TYR A 333 29.76 -17.58 -4.69
N ARG A 334 28.51 -17.33 -4.33
CA ARG A 334 27.49 -18.37 -4.12
C ARG A 334 26.10 -17.80 -4.40
N PRO A 335 25.77 -17.60 -5.67
CA PRO A 335 24.45 -17.09 -6.02
C PRO A 335 23.37 -18.13 -5.69
N GLU A 336 22.31 -17.68 -5.05
CA GLU A 336 21.14 -18.48 -4.64
C GLU A 336 19.90 -18.07 -5.46
N SER A 337 18.77 -17.70 -4.83
CA SER A 337 17.57 -17.32 -5.57
C SER A 337 17.76 -16.08 -6.42
N MET A 338 17.03 -16.03 -7.52
CA MET A 338 16.94 -14.84 -8.36
C MET A 338 15.46 -14.51 -8.61
N LYS A 339 15.08 -13.29 -8.33
CA LYS A 339 13.71 -12.78 -8.50
C LYS A 339 13.76 -11.50 -9.35
N VAL A 340 12.64 -11.13 -9.98
CA VAL A 340 12.54 -9.91 -10.77
C VAL A 340 11.82 -8.85 -9.95
N TRP A 341 12.44 -7.68 -9.83
CA TRP A 341 11.88 -6.63 -9.02
C TRP A 341 12.46 -5.25 -9.44
N ALA A 342 11.56 -4.23 -9.53
CA ALA A 342 11.92 -2.87 -9.97
C ALA A 342 12.74 -2.80 -11.28
N GLY A 343 12.50 -3.74 -12.23
CA GLY A 343 13.21 -3.81 -13.52
C GLY A 343 14.59 -4.45 -13.45
N TYR A 344 15.00 -4.98 -12.30
CA TYR A 344 16.27 -5.66 -12.09
C TYR A 344 16.08 -7.15 -11.77
N LEU A 345 17.11 -7.95 -12.06
CA LEU A 345 17.25 -9.26 -11.45
C LEU A 345 17.87 -9.08 -10.06
N VAL A 346 17.20 -9.55 -9.03
CA VAL A 346 17.67 -9.47 -7.65
C VAL A 346 18.12 -10.84 -7.20
N ILE A 347 19.39 -10.96 -6.83
CA ILE A 347 20.06 -12.22 -6.48
C ILE A 347 20.66 -12.14 -5.08
N CYS A 348 20.56 -13.23 -4.33
CA CYS A 348 21.28 -13.38 -3.06
C CYS A 348 22.66 -14.01 -3.30
N ASP A 349 23.69 -13.39 -2.75
CA ASP A 349 25.06 -13.93 -2.80
C ASP A 349 25.73 -13.80 -1.41
N SER A 350 25.87 -14.91 -0.72
CA SER A 350 26.49 -14.97 0.62
C SER A 350 25.72 -14.14 1.64
N ASN A 351 26.21 -12.92 2.00
CA ASN A 351 25.57 -11.99 2.94
C ASN A 351 25.03 -10.73 2.25
N LYS A 352 24.86 -10.77 0.93
CA LYS A 352 24.44 -9.62 0.12
C LYS A 352 23.22 -9.93 -0.71
N VAL A 353 22.45 -8.89 -0.97
CA VAL A 353 21.43 -8.82 -2.00
C VAL A 353 21.95 -7.90 -3.10
N ILE A 354 22.00 -8.40 -4.33
CA ILE A 354 22.59 -7.71 -5.46
C ILE A 354 21.55 -7.57 -6.56
N SER A 355 21.36 -6.35 -7.05
CA SER A 355 20.54 -6.06 -8.23
C SER A 355 21.39 -6.07 -9.49
N VAL A 356 20.89 -6.69 -10.55
CA VAL A 356 21.58 -6.84 -11.84
C VAL A 356 20.72 -6.23 -12.93
N ASP A 357 21.29 -5.30 -13.68
CA ASP A 357 20.64 -4.70 -14.85
C ASP A 357 20.59 -5.72 -16.00
N THR A 358 19.39 -6.01 -16.51
CA THR A 358 19.17 -7.01 -17.55
C THR A 358 19.75 -6.63 -18.92
N THR A 359 19.97 -5.34 -19.15
CA THR A 359 20.52 -4.84 -20.42
C THR A 359 22.03 -4.89 -20.43
N THR A 360 22.65 -4.39 -19.39
CA THR A 360 24.10 -4.17 -19.32
C THR A 360 24.85 -5.25 -18.55
N GLY A 361 24.17 -5.99 -17.67
CA GLY A 361 24.77 -6.91 -16.71
C GLY A 361 25.49 -6.21 -15.54
N ALA A 362 25.31 -4.89 -15.40
CA ALA A 362 25.88 -4.15 -14.27
C ALA A 362 25.27 -4.61 -12.95
N THR A 363 26.10 -4.74 -11.92
CA THR A 363 25.70 -5.25 -10.61
C THR A 363 25.75 -4.14 -9.57
N TYR A 364 24.73 -4.06 -8.71
CA TYR A 364 24.62 -3.08 -7.63
C TYR A 364 24.32 -3.79 -6.32
N GLU A 365 25.08 -3.52 -5.27
CA GLU A 365 24.75 -4.02 -3.93
C GLU A 365 23.55 -3.26 -3.38
N SER A 366 22.43 -3.96 -3.25
CA SER A 366 21.15 -3.38 -2.79
C SER A 366 20.97 -3.49 -1.28
N ALA A 367 21.44 -4.58 -0.68
CA ALA A 367 21.39 -4.77 0.78
C ALA A 367 22.52 -5.69 1.24
N ARG A 368 22.79 -5.61 2.54
CA ARG A 368 23.77 -6.47 3.21
C ARG A 368 23.35 -6.72 4.65
N THR A 369 23.51 -7.95 5.15
CA THR A 369 23.46 -8.19 6.59
C THR A 369 24.86 -8.08 7.21
N GLY A 370 24.91 -7.50 8.41
CA GLY A 370 26.13 -7.43 9.22
C GLY A 370 26.38 -8.69 10.05
N ASN A 371 25.41 -9.56 10.18
CA ASN A 371 25.53 -10.78 10.97
C ASN A 371 26.41 -11.82 10.26
N ALA A 372 27.29 -12.46 10.99
CA ALA A 372 28.15 -13.52 10.49
C ALA A 372 28.13 -14.72 11.46
N PRO A 373 28.12 -15.95 10.94
CA PRO A 373 28.05 -16.32 9.51
C PRO A 373 26.63 -16.21 8.96
N SER A 374 26.46 -15.70 7.73
CA SER A 374 25.18 -15.61 7.05
C SER A 374 25.16 -16.38 5.73
N ARG A 375 23.98 -16.81 5.31
CA ARG A 375 23.69 -17.37 4.01
C ARG A 375 22.30 -16.90 3.58
N LEU A 376 22.30 -15.78 2.87
CA LEU A 376 21.06 -15.25 2.28
C LEU A 376 20.64 -16.14 1.10
N THR A 377 19.39 -16.55 1.10
CA THR A 377 18.87 -17.52 0.14
C THR A 377 17.74 -16.98 -0.72
N SER A 378 16.96 -16.01 -0.23
CA SER A 378 15.90 -15.36 -1.02
C SER A 378 15.73 -13.92 -0.58
N ALA A 379 15.39 -13.03 -1.53
CA ALA A 379 15.08 -11.62 -1.28
C ALA A 379 13.88 -11.22 -2.15
N VAL A 380 12.77 -10.83 -1.52
CA VAL A 380 11.50 -10.54 -2.19
C VAL A 380 10.87 -9.29 -1.58
N PRO A 381 10.42 -8.29 -2.40
CA PRO A 381 9.73 -7.12 -1.89
C PRO A 381 8.35 -7.50 -1.34
N ASP A 382 7.97 -6.85 -0.24
CA ASP A 382 6.62 -6.94 0.32
C ASP A 382 5.73 -5.78 -0.18
N VAL A 383 4.45 -5.84 0.15
CA VAL A 383 3.46 -4.80 -0.20
C VAL A 383 3.73 -3.47 0.51
N ASN A 384 4.49 -3.47 1.59
CA ASN A 384 4.83 -2.30 2.41
C ASN A 384 6.13 -1.61 1.98
N GLY A 385 6.72 -2.00 0.82
CA GLY A 385 7.95 -1.42 0.29
C GLY A 385 9.22 -1.86 1.00
N ASN A 386 9.15 -2.88 1.87
CA ASN A 386 10.33 -3.52 2.43
C ASN A 386 10.76 -4.69 1.55
N VAL A 387 11.93 -5.25 1.83
CA VAL A 387 12.42 -6.49 1.23
C VAL A 387 12.58 -7.52 2.33
N LEU A 388 11.86 -8.63 2.21
CA LEU A 388 12.02 -9.76 3.09
C LEU A 388 13.19 -10.63 2.59
N VAL A 389 14.15 -10.89 3.46
CA VAL A 389 15.38 -11.63 3.11
C VAL A 389 15.56 -12.81 4.05
N THR A 390 15.57 -14.02 3.51
CA THR A 390 15.81 -15.23 4.31
C THR A 390 17.29 -15.47 4.51
N ASP A 391 17.68 -15.77 5.74
CA ASP A 391 19.03 -16.23 6.10
C ASP A 391 18.93 -17.64 6.72
N MET A 392 19.28 -18.62 5.91
CA MET A 392 19.27 -20.04 6.32
C MET A 392 20.18 -20.31 7.53
N ARG A 393 21.30 -19.59 7.63
CA ARG A 393 22.35 -19.88 8.62
C ARG A 393 22.10 -19.21 9.95
N SER A 394 21.62 -17.98 9.96
CA SER A 394 21.21 -17.28 11.19
C SER A 394 19.84 -17.76 11.69
N ASN A 395 19.09 -18.47 10.85
CA ASN A 395 17.72 -18.91 11.11
C ASN A 395 16.77 -17.72 11.33
N GLU A 396 16.87 -16.71 10.46
CA GLU A 396 16.11 -15.47 10.52
C GLU A 396 15.55 -15.06 9.16
N VAL A 397 14.48 -14.30 9.18
CA VAL A 397 13.98 -13.54 8.03
C VAL A 397 14.16 -12.06 8.35
N TYR A 398 15.10 -11.40 7.66
CA TYR A 398 15.33 -9.97 7.80
C TYR A 398 14.27 -9.18 7.06
N VAL A 399 13.89 -8.05 7.65
CA VAL A 399 13.11 -7.01 7.00
C VAL A 399 14.06 -5.88 6.66
N MET A 400 14.29 -5.66 5.39
CA MET A 400 15.13 -4.58 4.88
C MET A 400 14.26 -3.44 4.38
N ALA A 401 14.55 -2.21 4.77
CA ALA A 401 13.82 -1.02 4.35
C ALA A 401 14.78 0.05 3.80
N LYS A 402 14.24 0.99 3.03
CA LYS A 402 15.00 2.17 2.62
C LYS A 402 15.34 3.01 3.85
N MET A 403 16.53 3.59 3.89
CA MET A 403 16.99 4.38 5.04
C MET A 403 16.03 5.53 5.38
N GLN A 404 15.48 6.18 4.37
CA GLN A 404 14.53 7.28 4.53
C GLN A 404 13.25 6.85 5.25
N GLU A 405 12.78 5.61 5.00
CA GLU A 405 11.62 5.04 5.67
C GLU A 405 11.86 4.79 7.16
N LEU A 406 13.06 4.37 7.53
CA LEU A 406 13.42 4.13 8.94
C LEU A 406 13.49 5.43 9.74
N VAL A 407 14.04 6.48 9.15
CA VAL A 407 14.16 7.80 9.78
C VAL A 407 12.83 8.53 9.79
N GLY A 408 12.05 8.36 8.73
CA GLY A 408 10.79 9.09 8.51
C GLY A 408 9.62 8.65 9.38
N GLY A 409 9.66 7.44 9.93
CA GLY A 409 8.55 6.87 10.70
C GLY A 409 7.30 6.56 9.85
N LEU A 410 6.13 6.55 10.50
CA LEU A 410 4.84 6.35 9.86
C LEU A 410 4.06 7.67 9.84
N PHE A 411 3.32 7.90 8.76
CA PHE A 411 2.32 8.95 8.69
C PHE A 411 0.98 8.36 9.09
N VAL A 412 0.44 8.81 10.22
CA VAL A 412 -0.86 8.39 10.74
C VAL A 412 -1.83 9.56 10.63
N GLN A 413 -3.05 9.30 10.20
CA GLN A 413 -4.10 10.31 10.10
C GLN A 413 -5.43 9.74 10.55
N ILE A 414 -6.08 10.43 11.48
CA ILE A 414 -7.47 10.18 11.88
C ILE A 414 -8.37 10.81 10.81
N GLU A 415 -8.96 9.98 9.95
CA GLU A 415 -9.80 10.46 8.86
C GLU A 415 -11.23 10.75 9.29
N ARG A 416 -11.79 9.89 10.13
CA ARG A 416 -13.17 10.01 10.59
C ARG A 416 -13.33 9.52 12.03
N VAL A 417 -14.17 10.20 12.77
CA VAL A 417 -14.67 9.76 14.07
C VAL A 417 -16.18 9.70 13.99
N ASN A 418 -16.74 8.53 14.27
CA ASN A 418 -18.18 8.32 14.36
C ASN A 418 -18.55 8.00 15.82
N ALA A 419 -19.28 8.90 16.44
CA ALA A 419 -19.79 8.79 17.81
C ALA A 419 -21.32 8.72 17.87
N ASP A 420 -22.03 8.46 16.77
CA ASP A 420 -23.51 8.44 16.72
C ASP A 420 -24.10 7.42 17.68
N ARG A 421 -23.33 6.38 18.04
CA ARG A 421 -23.72 5.36 19.03
C ARG A 421 -22.95 5.48 20.34
N PHE A 422 -22.65 6.73 20.74
CA PHE A 422 -21.94 6.97 22.01
C PHE A 422 -22.59 6.16 23.16
N PRO A 423 -21.84 5.49 24.06
CA PRO A 423 -20.37 5.57 24.23
C PRO A 423 -19.54 4.72 23.27
N ASN A 424 -20.13 3.98 22.35
CA ASN A 424 -19.37 3.26 21.33
C ASN A 424 -18.93 4.25 20.25
N VAL A 425 -17.62 4.37 20.09
CA VAL A 425 -16.96 5.26 19.13
C VAL A 425 -16.21 4.42 18.11
N THR A 426 -16.33 4.78 16.82
CA THR A 426 -15.56 4.19 15.74
C THR A 426 -14.67 5.26 15.14
N ILE A 427 -13.41 4.92 14.90
CA ILE A 427 -12.44 5.78 14.22
C ILE A 427 -11.92 5.11 12.96
N GLU A 428 -11.69 5.90 11.94
CA GLU A 428 -10.96 5.48 10.73
C GLU A 428 -9.59 6.12 10.75
N LEU A 429 -8.56 5.28 10.66
CA LEU A 429 -7.16 5.67 10.64
C LEU A 429 -6.55 5.30 9.29
N ARG A 430 -5.83 6.25 8.69
CA ARG A 430 -4.94 5.98 7.58
C ARG A 430 -3.53 5.86 8.10
N VAL A 431 -2.82 4.82 7.65
CA VAL A 431 -1.41 4.60 7.96
C VAL A 431 -0.64 4.45 6.65
N GLU A 432 0.31 5.32 6.44
CA GLU A 432 1.17 5.40 5.25
C GLU A 432 2.63 5.61 5.67
N ASN A 433 3.55 5.39 4.74
CA ASN A 433 4.88 5.93 4.87
C ASN A 433 4.94 7.43 4.44
N ARG A 434 6.11 8.06 4.50
CA ARG A 434 6.28 9.48 4.11
C ARG A 434 5.91 9.75 2.64
N HIS A 435 6.02 8.75 1.77
CA HIS A 435 5.82 8.85 0.32
C HIS A 435 4.43 8.38 -0.16
N ARG A 436 3.43 8.38 0.72
CA ARG A 436 2.04 7.97 0.47
C ARG A 436 1.83 6.47 0.24
N GLN A 437 2.87 5.63 0.38
CA GLN A 437 2.67 4.20 0.26
C GLN A 437 1.91 3.68 1.47
N SER A 438 0.82 2.99 1.21
CA SER A 438 -0.05 2.39 2.22
C SER A 438 0.69 1.34 3.06
N VAL A 439 0.48 1.34 4.37
CA VAL A 439 0.97 0.28 5.27
C VAL A 439 -0.14 -0.71 5.51
N VAL A 440 0.05 -1.94 5.05
CA VAL A 440 -0.95 -3.02 5.01
C VAL A 440 -0.62 -4.09 6.05
N GLY A 441 -1.65 -4.79 6.54
CA GLY A 441 -1.50 -5.97 7.39
C GLY A 441 -1.40 -5.68 8.89
N LEU A 442 -1.55 -4.42 9.32
CA LEU A 442 -1.54 -4.08 10.74
C LEU A 442 -2.67 -4.79 11.50
N ARG A 443 -2.41 -5.15 12.75
CA ARG A 443 -3.29 -5.85 13.66
C ARG A 443 -3.68 -4.95 14.83
N GLU A 444 -4.59 -5.39 15.68
CA GLU A 444 -5.05 -4.63 16.85
C GLU A 444 -3.89 -4.18 17.76
N GLU A 445 -2.88 -5.03 17.94
CA GLU A 445 -1.69 -4.75 18.74
C GLU A 445 -0.78 -3.63 18.19
N ASN A 446 -0.94 -3.26 16.92
CA ASN A 446 -0.19 -2.17 16.31
C ASN A 446 -0.76 -0.79 16.64
N PHE A 447 -1.94 -0.70 17.25
CA PHE A 447 -2.64 0.55 17.52
C PHE A 447 -2.78 0.80 19.02
N TYR A 448 -2.58 2.05 19.40
CA TYR A 448 -2.83 2.53 20.76
C TYR A 448 -3.64 3.82 20.72
N ILE A 449 -4.86 3.75 21.25
CA ILE A 449 -5.78 4.89 21.25
C ILE A 449 -5.90 5.44 22.66
N THR A 450 -5.80 6.76 22.79
CA THR A 450 -6.13 7.47 24.03
C THR A 450 -7.26 8.48 23.79
N GLU A 451 -8.03 8.71 24.80
CA GLU A 451 -9.06 9.74 24.86
C GLU A 451 -8.85 10.61 26.09
N ASN A 452 -8.65 11.92 25.86
CA ASN A 452 -8.19 12.85 26.91
C ASN A 452 -6.97 12.31 27.68
N LYS A 453 -5.97 11.80 26.94
CA LYS A 453 -4.71 11.24 27.48
C LYS A 453 -4.89 10.00 28.37
N ARG A 454 -6.01 9.31 28.26
CA ARG A 454 -6.27 8.05 28.96
C ARG A 454 -6.50 6.93 27.96
N PRO A 455 -5.92 5.74 28.18
CA PRO A 455 -6.21 4.59 27.32
C PRO A 455 -7.73 4.35 27.24
N VAL A 456 -8.21 4.07 26.04
CA VAL A 456 -9.62 3.75 25.80
C VAL A 456 -9.97 2.33 26.28
N LEU A 457 -11.25 2.08 26.52
CA LEU A 457 -11.72 0.75 26.92
C LEU A 457 -12.16 -0.06 25.71
N GLN A 458 -11.92 -1.37 25.77
CA GLN A 458 -12.41 -2.34 24.78
C GLN A 458 -12.05 -1.96 23.33
N GLN A 459 -10.81 -1.49 23.11
CA GLN A 459 -10.31 -1.25 21.77
C GLN A 459 -10.40 -2.52 20.93
N ARG A 460 -10.86 -2.42 19.68
CA ARG A 460 -10.97 -3.50 18.72
C ARG A 460 -10.64 -2.99 17.32
N LEU A 461 -9.87 -3.77 16.57
CA LEU A 461 -9.75 -3.60 15.13
C LEU A 461 -10.96 -4.29 14.47
N ILE A 462 -11.88 -3.50 13.90
CA ILE A 462 -13.12 -4.01 13.31
C ILE A 462 -13.08 -4.10 11.78
N GLY A 463 -12.11 -3.45 11.13
CA GLY A 463 -11.93 -3.50 9.69
C GLY A 463 -10.57 -3.00 9.23
N ALA A 464 -10.13 -3.55 8.11
CA ALA A 464 -8.97 -3.08 7.35
C ALA A 464 -9.35 -3.07 5.87
N ALA A 465 -9.14 -1.95 5.18
CA ALA A 465 -9.55 -1.79 3.78
C ALA A 465 -8.82 -2.75 2.85
N SER A 466 -7.58 -3.14 3.16
CA SER A 466 -6.84 -4.16 2.41
C SER A 466 -7.55 -5.51 2.33
N ASN A 467 -8.37 -5.84 3.33
CA ASN A 467 -9.14 -7.09 3.40
C ASN A 467 -10.58 -6.92 2.85
N ASN A 468 -10.96 -5.71 2.45
CA ASN A 468 -12.30 -5.44 1.97
C ASN A 468 -12.43 -5.82 0.48
N THR A 469 -13.38 -6.68 0.17
CA THR A 469 -13.72 -7.07 -1.20
C THR A 469 -14.75 -6.13 -1.83
N VAL A 470 -15.43 -5.30 -1.03
CA VAL A 470 -16.42 -4.32 -1.47
C VAL A 470 -15.70 -3.05 -1.93
N GLN A 471 -16.07 -2.54 -3.08
CA GLN A 471 -15.54 -1.31 -3.65
C GLN A 471 -16.68 -0.39 -4.08
N ASP A 472 -16.58 0.88 -3.75
CA ASP A 472 -17.45 1.93 -4.28
C ASP A 472 -16.77 2.64 -5.44
N VAL A 473 -17.49 2.77 -6.55
CA VAL A 473 -16.96 3.31 -7.80
C VAL A 473 -17.87 4.44 -8.31
N THR A 474 -17.24 5.53 -8.74
CA THR A 474 -17.91 6.57 -9.53
C THR A 474 -17.37 6.58 -10.95
N LEU A 475 -18.22 6.27 -11.93
CA LEU A 475 -17.91 6.46 -13.34
C LEU A 475 -18.13 7.92 -13.70
N VAL A 476 -17.14 8.57 -14.27
CA VAL A 476 -17.28 9.92 -14.84
C VAL A 476 -17.33 9.79 -16.35
N ILE A 477 -18.45 10.17 -16.96
CA ILE A 477 -18.65 10.10 -18.41
C ILE A 477 -18.38 11.48 -19.01
N ASP A 478 -17.42 11.56 -19.89
CA ASP A 478 -17.10 12.77 -20.64
C ASP A 478 -18.21 13.10 -21.64
N ARG A 479 -18.77 14.30 -21.54
CA ARG A 479 -19.81 14.83 -22.44
C ARG A 479 -19.27 15.80 -23.48
N SER A 480 -17.98 15.75 -23.77
CA SER A 480 -17.41 16.47 -24.92
C SER A 480 -17.93 15.90 -26.25
N PRO A 481 -17.99 16.72 -27.33
CA PRO A 481 -18.42 16.23 -28.66
C PRO A 481 -17.57 15.07 -29.18
N GLU A 482 -16.28 15.06 -28.87
CA GLU A 482 -15.36 13.98 -29.23
C GLU A 482 -15.78 12.67 -28.57
N SER A 483 -16.00 12.65 -27.26
CA SER A 483 -16.37 11.45 -26.50
C SER A 483 -17.77 10.94 -26.84
N VAL A 484 -18.71 11.85 -27.10
CA VAL A 484 -20.09 11.46 -27.48
C VAL A 484 -20.14 10.70 -28.80
N SER A 485 -19.17 10.88 -29.70
CA SER A 485 -19.08 10.08 -30.94
C SER A 485 -18.89 8.57 -30.65
N TYR A 486 -18.43 8.21 -29.44
CA TYR A 486 -18.25 6.83 -28.96
C TYR A 486 -19.36 6.32 -28.04
N ASN A 487 -20.58 6.85 -28.14
CA ASN A 487 -21.69 6.48 -27.24
C ASN A 487 -21.93 4.97 -27.12
N ALA A 488 -21.76 4.19 -28.18
CA ALA A 488 -21.91 2.74 -28.14
C ALA A 488 -20.83 2.07 -27.25
N GLN A 489 -19.59 2.53 -27.38
CA GLN A 489 -18.47 2.03 -26.58
C GLN A 489 -18.61 2.47 -25.12
N ILE A 490 -19.07 3.71 -24.84
CA ILE A 490 -19.35 4.18 -23.47
C ILE A 490 -20.43 3.30 -22.83
N GLN A 491 -21.51 2.99 -23.56
CA GLN A 491 -22.58 2.14 -23.06
C GLN A 491 -22.09 0.72 -22.72
N THR A 492 -21.20 0.18 -23.56
CA THR A 492 -20.57 -1.13 -23.32
C THR A 492 -19.63 -1.06 -22.10
N ALA A 493 -18.78 -0.03 -22.01
CA ALA A 493 -17.88 0.17 -20.88
C ALA A 493 -18.63 0.27 -19.53
N VAL A 494 -19.73 1.04 -19.48
CA VAL A 494 -20.54 1.14 -18.26
C VAL A 494 -21.07 -0.23 -17.83
N ARG A 495 -21.55 -1.06 -18.78
CA ARG A 495 -22.06 -2.41 -18.49
C ARG A 495 -20.94 -3.36 -18.01
N GLU A 496 -19.80 -3.37 -18.67
CA GLU A 496 -18.68 -4.24 -18.31
C GLU A 496 -18.13 -3.88 -16.92
N LEU A 497 -17.96 -2.59 -16.63
CA LEU A 497 -17.49 -2.13 -15.33
C LEU A 497 -18.51 -2.43 -14.22
N ALA A 498 -19.79 -2.22 -14.47
CA ALA A 498 -20.86 -2.56 -13.52
C ALA A 498 -20.90 -4.07 -13.23
N ALA A 499 -20.82 -4.90 -14.27
CA ALA A 499 -20.78 -6.37 -14.16
C ALA A 499 -19.52 -6.83 -13.37
N GLY A 500 -18.36 -6.19 -13.59
CA GLY A 500 -17.10 -6.47 -12.86
C GLY A 500 -17.19 -6.25 -11.34
N MET A 501 -18.14 -5.43 -10.87
CA MET A 501 -18.39 -5.23 -9.44
C MET A 501 -19.15 -6.41 -8.79
N ASN A 502 -19.67 -7.36 -9.57
CA ASN A 502 -20.41 -8.56 -9.09
C ASN A 502 -21.54 -8.22 -8.10
N GLY A 503 -22.23 -7.10 -8.33
CA GLY A 503 -23.32 -6.62 -7.47
C GLY A 503 -22.91 -6.11 -6.09
N GLN A 504 -21.62 -5.98 -5.82
CA GLN A 504 -21.09 -5.52 -4.53
C GLN A 504 -20.73 -4.03 -4.58
N GLY A 505 -20.97 -3.31 -3.47
CA GLY A 505 -20.70 -1.89 -3.35
C GLY A 505 -21.74 -1.02 -4.04
N THR A 506 -21.43 0.26 -4.19
CA THR A 506 -22.27 1.26 -4.83
C THR A 506 -21.59 1.78 -6.09
N LEU A 507 -22.34 1.80 -7.21
CA LEU A 507 -21.92 2.44 -8.44
C LEU A 507 -22.64 3.79 -8.58
N ARG A 508 -21.87 4.83 -8.93
CA ARG A 508 -22.36 6.17 -9.24
C ARG A 508 -21.95 6.53 -10.66
N ILE A 509 -22.76 7.33 -11.35
CA ILE A 509 -22.43 7.85 -12.66
C ILE A 509 -22.58 9.35 -12.62
N VAL A 510 -21.48 10.05 -12.82
CA VAL A 510 -21.39 11.50 -12.98
C VAL A 510 -21.15 11.81 -14.46
N CYS A 511 -21.91 12.70 -15.03
CA CYS A 511 -21.69 13.20 -16.38
C CYS A 511 -20.95 14.54 -16.33
N ALA A 512 -19.78 14.61 -16.98
CA ALA A 512 -18.95 15.78 -17.11
C ALA A 512 -19.40 16.63 -18.33
N GLY A 513 -20.40 17.49 -18.13
CA GLY A 513 -20.86 18.50 -19.08
C GLY A 513 -20.42 19.90 -18.63
N ALA A 514 -21.00 20.97 -19.20
CA ALA A 514 -20.72 22.35 -18.77
C ALA A 514 -20.99 22.58 -17.28
N VAL A 515 -21.98 21.87 -16.73
CA VAL A 515 -22.24 21.74 -15.31
C VAL A 515 -22.29 20.24 -15.02
N PRO A 516 -21.33 19.68 -14.27
CA PRO A 516 -21.33 18.26 -13.94
C PRO A 516 -22.53 17.88 -13.07
N ALA A 517 -23.09 16.68 -13.28
CA ALA A 517 -24.23 16.19 -12.54
C ALA A 517 -24.17 14.69 -12.31
N THR A 518 -24.65 14.23 -11.14
CA THR A 518 -24.83 12.82 -10.85
C THR A 518 -26.13 12.33 -11.50
N GLU A 519 -26.01 11.39 -12.44
CA GLU A 519 -27.13 10.83 -13.22
C GLU A 519 -27.63 9.49 -12.67
N TYR A 520 -26.79 8.80 -11.91
CA TYR A 520 -27.13 7.52 -11.29
C TYR A 520 -26.36 7.32 -9.96
N ALA A 521 -27.02 6.74 -9.00
CA ALA A 521 -26.40 6.23 -7.77
C ALA A 521 -27.21 5.02 -7.26
N GLY A 522 -26.58 3.85 -7.12
CA GLY A 522 -27.28 2.66 -6.68
C GLY A 522 -26.45 1.37 -6.86
N ALA A 523 -27.16 0.24 -6.85
CA ALA A 523 -26.54 -1.07 -6.98
C ALA A 523 -25.94 -1.26 -8.39
N PRO A 524 -24.74 -1.89 -8.52
CA PRO A 524 -24.09 -2.11 -9.80
C PRO A 524 -24.97 -2.85 -10.82
N ASN A 525 -25.70 -3.88 -10.40
CA ASN A 525 -26.56 -4.67 -11.28
C ASN A 525 -27.68 -3.84 -11.94
N ALA A 526 -28.18 -2.81 -11.25
CA ALA A 526 -29.18 -1.91 -11.84
C ALA A 526 -28.52 -0.93 -12.83
N ALA A 527 -27.24 -0.60 -12.66
CA ALA A 527 -26.48 0.23 -13.59
C ALA A 527 -26.19 -0.46 -14.93
N GLU A 528 -26.22 -1.79 -14.99
CA GLU A 528 -26.11 -2.53 -16.26
C GLU A 528 -27.23 -2.16 -17.26
N GLN A 529 -28.40 -1.75 -16.75
CA GLN A 529 -29.57 -1.31 -17.54
C GLN A 529 -29.53 0.21 -17.81
N PHE A 530 -28.54 0.93 -17.31
CA PHE A 530 -28.40 2.36 -17.54
C PHE A 530 -28.29 2.67 -19.02
N SER A 531 -29.03 3.67 -19.49
CA SER A 531 -29.08 4.07 -20.90
C SER A 531 -28.54 5.50 -21.07
N LEU A 532 -27.56 5.68 -21.94
CA LEU A 532 -27.07 7.00 -22.31
C LEU A 532 -28.11 7.90 -22.97
N SER A 533 -29.16 7.32 -23.55
CA SER A 533 -30.26 8.11 -24.12
C SER A 533 -31.12 8.81 -23.06
N ALA A 534 -31.04 8.39 -21.80
CA ALA A 534 -31.77 8.98 -20.68
C ALA A 534 -30.99 10.09 -19.95
N LEU A 535 -29.74 10.40 -20.36
CA LEU A 535 -28.93 11.43 -19.76
C LEU A 535 -29.55 12.82 -19.87
N LYS A 536 -29.54 13.53 -18.73
CA LYS A 536 -30.01 14.92 -18.64
C LYS A 536 -28.90 15.92 -18.92
N THR A 537 -27.64 15.55 -18.69
CA THR A 537 -26.47 16.40 -18.89
C THR A 537 -26.20 16.57 -20.38
N PRO A 538 -26.27 17.80 -20.92
CA PRO A 538 -26.06 18.04 -22.33
C PRO A 538 -24.58 17.90 -22.72
N VAL A 539 -24.35 17.77 -24.03
CA VAL A 539 -22.99 17.86 -24.63
C VAL A 539 -22.47 19.27 -24.50
N ALA A 540 -21.20 19.43 -24.13
CA ALA A 540 -20.55 20.70 -23.94
C ALA A 540 -19.19 20.76 -24.63
N GLN A 541 -18.88 21.90 -25.27
CA GLN A 541 -17.56 22.12 -25.91
C GLN A 541 -16.47 22.33 -24.87
N ASP A 542 -16.80 22.97 -23.76
CA ASP A 542 -15.90 23.23 -22.64
C ASP A 542 -16.42 22.47 -21.42
N VAL A 543 -15.61 21.48 -20.98
CA VAL A 543 -15.96 20.57 -19.90
C VAL A 543 -15.03 20.83 -18.73
N PRO A 544 -15.53 21.37 -17.60
CA PRO A 544 -14.74 21.58 -16.38
C PRO A 544 -14.51 20.23 -15.68
N LEU A 545 -13.44 19.53 -16.03
CA LEU A 545 -13.09 18.23 -15.46
C LEU A 545 -12.79 18.31 -13.97
N ASP A 546 -12.17 19.40 -13.52
CA ASP A 546 -11.91 19.64 -12.09
C ASP A 546 -13.19 19.60 -11.25
N LEU A 547 -14.27 20.22 -11.72
CA LEU A 547 -15.57 20.21 -11.03
C LEU A 547 -16.21 18.81 -11.09
N ALA A 548 -16.09 18.11 -12.23
CA ALA A 548 -16.62 16.77 -12.38
C ALA A 548 -15.90 15.76 -11.46
N PHE A 549 -14.58 15.83 -11.39
CA PHE A 549 -13.79 14.95 -10.51
C PHE A 549 -14.04 15.26 -9.03
N ARG A 550 -14.19 16.53 -8.65
CA ARG A 550 -14.56 16.88 -7.27
C ARG A 550 -15.96 16.42 -6.91
N LEU A 551 -16.94 16.55 -7.81
CA LEU A 551 -18.30 16.02 -7.58
C LEU A 551 -18.25 14.50 -7.37
N ALA A 552 -17.56 13.78 -8.26
CA ALA A 552 -17.39 12.34 -8.16
C ALA A 552 -16.70 11.92 -6.85
N ALA A 553 -15.67 12.66 -6.43
CA ALA A 553 -14.94 12.40 -5.20
C ALA A 553 -15.79 12.70 -3.95
N ASN A 554 -16.56 13.78 -3.93
CA ASN A 554 -17.42 14.14 -2.80
C ASN A 554 -18.39 13.00 -2.42
N ASP A 555 -18.92 12.32 -3.42
CA ASP A 555 -19.85 11.20 -3.23
C ASP A 555 -19.14 9.95 -2.68
N LEU A 556 -17.80 9.88 -2.79
CA LEU A 556 -16.98 8.75 -2.33
C LEU A 556 -16.35 8.95 -0.94
N ILE A 557 -16.26 10.19 -0.41
CA ILE A 557 -15.58 10.47 0.85
C ILE A 557 -16.14 9.65 2.02
N ASN A 558 -17.45 9.48 2.07
CA ASN A 558 -18.14 8.70 3.11
C ASN A 558 -18.52 7.28 2.67
N ALA A 559 -18.00 6.82 1.52
CA ALA A 559 -18.26 5.50 0.97
C ALA A 559 -17.40 4.42 1.64
N GLU A 560 -17.58 3.17 1.23
CA GLU A 560 -16.75 2.05 1.67
C GLU A 560 -15.25 2.32 1.46
N PRO A 561 -14.37 1.75 2.29
CA PRO A 561 -12.95 2.10 2.31
C PRO A 561 -12.19 1.90 1.01
N LYS A 562 -12.63 1.07 0.06
CA LYS A 562 -12.04 1.00 -1.28
C LYS A 562 -12.84 1.88 -2.24
N ARG A 563 -12.25 2.99 -2.68
CA ARG A 563 -12.90 4.05 -3.45
C ARG A 563 -12.17 4.30 -4.75
N ALA A 564 -12.89 4.40 -5.85
CA ALA A 564 -12.29 4.70 -7.13
C ALA A 564 -13.18 5.59 -8.03
N ILE A 565 -12.52 6.44 -8.79
CA ILE A 565 -13.11 7.14 -9.93
C ILE A 565 -12.58 6.50 -11.21
N ILE A 566 -13.48 6.20 -12.16
CA ILE A 566 -13.11 5.75 -13.49
C ILE A 566 -13.64 6.76 -14.50
N PHE A 567 -12.73 7.46 -15.17
CA PHE A 567 -13.06 8.47 -16.17
C PHE A 567 -13.12 7.85 -17.56
N ILE A 568 -14.28 7.91 -18.21
CA ILE A 568 -14.52 7.35 -19.54
C ILE A 568 -14.51 8.49 -20.56
N THR A 569 -13.50 8.55 -21.42
CA THR A 569 -13.23 9.69 -22.33
C THR A 569 -12.60 9.24 -23.64
N ALA A 570 -12.70 10.09 -24.68
CA ALA A 570 -11.88 9.97 -25.89
C ALA A 570 -10.42 10.40 -25.69
N GLY A 571 -10.07 10.94 -24.52
CA GLY A 571 -8.71 11.29 -24.11
C GLY A 571 -8.37 12.78 -24.19
N GLY A 572 -9.29 13.63 -24.63
CA GLY A 572 -9.07 15.09 -24.71
C GLY A 572 -9.32 15.83 -23.40
N ALA A 573 -8.61 16.94 -23.18
CA ALA A 573 -8.92 17.93 -22.16
C ALA A 573 -8.92 19.32 -22.80
N THR A 574 -9.89 20.16 -22.42
CA THR A 574 -9.92 21.57 -22.89
C THR A 574 -8.96 22.42 -22.07
N GLN A 575 -8.59 23.59 -22.58
CA GLN A 575 -7.70 24.51 -21.89
C GLN A 575 -8.24 24.96 -20.51
N ASN A 576 -9.55 24.96 -20.34
CA ASN A 576 -10.22 25.37 -19.10
C ASN A 576 -10.63 24.19 -18.20
N ALA A 577 -10.24 22.97 -18.55
CA ALA A 577 -10.67 21.77 -17.84
C ALA A 577 -10.31 21.76 -16.33
N PHE A 578 -9.24 22.46 -15.96
CA PHE A 578 -8.72 22.60 -14.58
C PHE A 578 -8.56 24.07 -14.17
N ALA A 579 -9.53 24.93 -14.54
CA ALA A 579 -9.42 26.36 -14.31
C ALA A 579 -9.78 26.80 -12.89
N ARG A 580 -10.68 26.11 -12.21
CA ARG A 580 -11.15 26.45 -10.86
C ARG A 580 -10.32 25.79 -9.76
N TYR A 581 -9.98 24.53 -9.97
CA TYR A 581 -9.05 23.80 -9.11
C TYR A 581 -7.89 23.34 -9.97
N GLY A 582 -6.69 23.68 -9.55
CA GLY A 582 -5.47 23.29 -10.24
C GLY A 582 -5.29 21.77 -10.27
N LEU A 583 -4.54 21.30 -11.26
CA LEU A 583 -4.28 19.87 -11.45
C LEU A 583 -3.68 19.19 -10.19
N ALA A 584 -2.70 19.87 -9.57
CA ALA A 584 -2.09 19.40 -8.33
C ALA A 584 -3.09 19.34 -7.15
N GLU A 585 -4.04 20.29 -7.08
CA GLU A 585 -5.08 20.31 -6.05
C GLU A 585 -6.07 19.16 -6.22
N ILE A 586 -6.42 18.81 -7.46
CA ILE A 586 -7.27 17.65 -7.75
C ILE A 586 -6.58 16.36 -7.36
N ALA A 587 -5.32 16.16 -7.78
CA ALA A 587 -4.55 14.98 -7.39
C ALA A 587 -4.39 14.89 -5.85
N ALA A 588 -4.07 15.99 -5.19
CA ALA A 588 -4.00 16.06 -3.73
C ALA A 588 -5.34 15.74 -3.06
N TYR A 589 -6.45 16.26 -3.60
CA TYR A 589 -7.79 15.98 -3.08
C TYR A 589 -8.14 14.50 -3.12
N LEU A 590 -7.84 13.83 -4.24
CA LEU A 590 -8.07 12.41 -4.40
C LEU A 590 -7.18 11.60 -3.44
N ASN A 591 -5.88 11.87 -3.44
CA ASN A 591 -4.91 11.19 -2.57
C ASN A 591 -5.22 11.37 -1.08
N ASN A 592 -5.53 12.62 -0.65
CA ASN A 592 -5.79 12.91 0.76
C ASN A 592 -7.12 12.32 1.25
N ASN A 593 -7.90 11.67 0.35
CA ASN A 593 -9.14 10.97 0.65
C ASN A 593 -9.14 9.49 0.21
N SER A 594 -7.97 8.92 -0.12
CA SER A 594 -7.81 7.51 -0.53
C SER A 594 -8.71 7.12 -1.71
N ILE A 595 -8.77 7.96 -2.73
CA ILE A 595 -9.57 7.73 -3.93
C ILE A 595 -8.61 7.50 -5.10
N ALA A 596 -8.59 6.29 -5.65
CA ALA A 596 -7.86 5.97 -6.87
C ALA A 596 -8.57 6.55 -8.10
N PHE A 597 -7.80 7.06 -9.07
CA PHE A 597 -8.36 7.60 -10.30
C PHE A 597 -7.78 6.86 -11.51
N SER A 598 -8.65 6.21 -12.27
CA SER A 598 -8.29 5.51 -13.51
C SER A 598 -9.03 6.09 -14.71
N THR A 599 -8.47 5.89 -15.89
CA THR A 599 -9.06 6.36 -17.15
C THR A 599 -9.34 5.21 -18.10
N VAL A 600 -10.50 5.21 -18.72
CA VAL A 600 -10.90 4.32 -19.81
C VAL A 600 -10.92 5.11 -21.11
N LEU A 601 -9.99 4.82 -21.99
CA LEU A 601 -9.81 5.50 -23.27
C LEU A 601 -10.61 4.81 -24.37
N LEU A 602 -11.48 5.59 -25.03
CA LEU A 602 -12.37 5.18 -26.10
C LEU A 602 -11.68 5.24 -27.48
N SER A 603 -10.62 6.01 -27.59
CA SER A 603 -9.84 6.22 -28.82
C SER A 603 -8.45 5.57 -28.72
N GLN A 604 -7.74 5.45 -29.86
CA GLN A 604 -6.35 4.98 -29.87
C GLN A 604 -5.32 6.09 -29.54
N ARG A 605 -5.80 7.30 -29.27
CA ARG A 605 -4.93 8.38 -28.79
C ARG A 605 -4.53 8.16 -27.35
N ALA A 606 -3.33 8.59 -26.99
CA ALA A 606 -2.97 8.74 -25.59
C ALA A 606 -3.88 9.75 -24.91
N ALA A 607 -4.08 9.59 -23.61
CA ALA A 607 -4.75 10.60 -22.79
C ALA A 607 -4.02 11.94 -22.83
N ALA A 608 -4.75 13.04 -22.64
CA ALA A 608 -4.12 14.34 -22.42
C ALA A 608 -3.19 14.27 -21.19
N PRO A 609 -2.04 14.96 -21.21
CA PRO A 609 -1.06 14.93 -20.12
C PRO A 609 -1.67 15.21 -18.73
N GLU A 610 -2.69 16.06 -18.68
CA GLU A 610 -3.41 16.41 -17.46
C GLU A 610 -4.17 15.21 -16.87
N ILE A 611 -4.76 14.36 -17.73
CA ILE A 611 -5.49 13.16 -17.33
C ILE A 611 -4.51 12.09 -16.87
N SER A 612 -3.45 11.85 -17.63
CA SER A 612 -2.37 10.93 -17.26
C SER A 612 -1.73 11.32 -15.93
N TYR A 613 -1.50 12.62 -15.70
CA TYR A 613 -0.98 13.13 -14.44
C TYR A 613 -1.86 12.73 -13.24
N VAL A 614 -3.19 12.85 -13.37
CA VAL A 614 -4.08 12.46 -12.26
C VAL A 614 -4.02 10.95 -12.03
N CYS A 615 -4.02 10.12 -13.10
CA CYS A 615 -3.88 8.67 -12.99
C CYS A 615 -2.59 8.26 -12.26
N GLU A 616 -1.45 8.77 -12.74
CA GLU A 616 -0.12 8.45 -12.21
C GLU A 616 0.07 8.86 -10.75
N ASN A 617 -0.55 10.00 -10.36
CA ASN A 617 -0.41 10.53 -8.99
C ASN A 617 -1.46 9.99 -8.01
N THR A 618 -2.35 9.08 -8.41
CA THR A 618 -3.42 8.52 -7.55
C THR A 618 -3.49 6.99 -7.60
N GLU A 619 -2.38 6.34 -7.94
CA GLU A 619 -2.26 4.86 -8.04
C GLU A 619 -3.24 4.22 -9.04
N GLY A 620 -3.81 5.00 -9.95
CA GLY A 620 -4.72 4.51 -10.98
C GLY A 620 -4.01 4.11 -12.28
N GLY A 621 -4.79 3.55 -13.21
CA GLY A 621 -4.29 3.08 -14.50
C GLY A 621 -5.03 3.64 -15.69
N GLU A 622 -4.40 3.52 -16.88
CA GLU A 622 -5.03 3.81 -18.18
C GLU A 622 -5.43 2.51 -18.88
N TYR A 623 -6.71 2.40 -19.22
CA TYR A 623 -7.31 1.23 -19.85
C TYR A 623 -7.88 1.61 -21.21
N TYR A 624 -7.91 0.65 -22.14
CA TYR A 624 -8.29 0.90 -23.53
C TYR A 624 -9.38 -0.05 -23.99
N VAL A 625 -10.53 0.47 -24.41
CA VAL A 625 -11.70 -0.32 -24.83
C VAL A 625 -11.39 -1.25 -26.00
N TYR A 626 -10.46 -0.87 -26.88
CA TYR A 626 -10.13 -1.62 -28.10
C TYR A 626 -9.09 -2.72 -27.91
N ARG A 627 -8.52 -2.90 -26.71
CA ARG A 627 -7.61 -4.01 -26.42
C ARG A 627 -8.39 -5.31 -26.27
N SER A 628 -7.80 -6.43 -26.69
CA SER A 628 -8.42 -7.75 -26.63
C SER A 628 -8.80 -8.23 -25.24
N VAL A 629 -8.15 -7.69 -24.21
CA VAL A 629 -8.44 -7.95 -22.79
C VAL A 629 -9.72 -7.22 -22.33
N GLY A 630 -10.18 -6.18 -23.07
CA GLY A 630 -11.33 -5.36 -22.68
C GLY A 630 -11.12 -4.65 -21.34
N LEU A 631 -12.20 -4.46 -20.60
CA LEU A 631 -12.20 -3.79 -19.29
C LEU A 631 -12.34 -4.77 -18.11
N ALA A 632 -12.17 -6.07 -18.35
CA ALA A 632 -12.40 -7.11 -17.33
C ALA A 632 -11.46 -6.99 -16.11
N SER A 633 -10.22 -6.51 -16.31
CA SER A 633 -9.25 -6.35 -15.22
C SER A 633 -9.46 -5.10 -14.37
N VAL A 634 -10.12 -4.05 -14.88
CA VAL A 634 -10.16 -2.72 -14.24
C VAL A 634 -10.62 -2.78 -12.78
N ILE A 635 -11.75 -3.42 -12.53
CA ILE A 635 -12.32 -3.53 -11.17
C ILE A 635 -11.44 -4.43 -10.29
N HIS A 636 -10.86 -5.49 -10.86
CA HIS A 636 -9.93 -6.36 -10.14
C HIS A 636 -8.66 -5.60 -9.76
N ASP A 637 -8.05 -4.86 -10.68
CA ASP A 637 -6.84 -4.09 -10.44
C ASP A 637 -7.07 -3.05 -9.34
N LEU A 638 -8.18 -2.32 -9.41
CA LEU A 638 -8.54 -1.34 -8.37
C LEU A 638 -8.80 -1.98 -7.00
N ARG A 639 -9.34 -3.20 -6.94
CA ARG A 639 -9.52 -3.95 -5.68
C ARG A 639 -8.21 -4.43 -5.09
N SER A 640 -7.23 -4.72 -5.93
CA SER A 640 -5.91 -5.18 -5.50
C SER A 640 -5.01 -4.06 -4.99
N LEU A 641 -5.36 -2.77 -5.21
CA LEU A 641 -4.57 -1.66 -4.69
C LEU A 641 -4.44 -1.75 -3.17
N PRO A 642 -3.22 -1.62 -2.64
CA PRO A 642 -3.00 -1.59 -1.20
C PRO A 642 -3.76 -0.42 -0.56
N SER A 643 -4.34 -0.62 0.61
CA SER A 643 -4.99 0.46 1.35
C SER A 643 -4.61 0.39 2.83
N GLY A 644 -4.02 1.46 3.33
CA GLY A 644 -3.63 1.64 4.72
C GLY A 644 -4.76 2.20 5.60
N LEU A 645 -6.02 2.03 5.22
CA LEU A 645 -7.17 2.51 6.00
C LEU A 645 -7.68 1.42 6.94
N TYR A 646 -7.76 1.74 8.23
CA TYR A 646 -8.18 0.84 9.31
C TYR A 646 -9.36 1.43 10.07
N GLN A 647 -10.26 0.55 10.51
CA GLN A 647 -11.38 0.91 11.37
C GLN A 647 -11.20 0.29 12.75
N LEU A 648 -11.16 1.14 13.77
CA LEU A 648 -11.11 0.71 15.16
C LEU A 648 -12.36 1.17 15.88
N SER A 649 -12.79 0.38 16.87
CA SER A 649 -13.87 0.75 17.77
C SER A 649 -13.38 0.71 19.22
N TYR A 650 -13.99 1.56 20.07
CA TYR A 650 -13.73 1.56 21.50
C TYR A 650 -14.95 2.07 22.26
N VAL A 651 -14.92 1.94 23.59
CA VAL A 651 -15.96 2.47 24.49
C VAL A 651 -15.40 3.66 25.23
N SER A 652 -16.00 4.84 25.04
CA SER A 652 -15.66 6.05 25.77
C SER A 652 -16.19 5.97 27.21
N SER A 653 -15.38 6.42 28.16
CA SER A 653 -15.76 6.56 29.56
C SER A 653 -15.97 8.00 29.98
N LEU A 654 -15.92 8.95 29.05
CA LEU A 654 -15.93 10.39 29.34
C LEU A 654 -17.34 10.95 29.39
N ASN A 655 -17.47 12.04 30.15
CA ASN A 655 -18.70 12.82 30.19
C ASN A 655 -18.74 13.77 28.98
N THR A 656 -19.84 13.76 28.25
CA THR A 656 -20.06 14.59 27.06
C THR A 656 -20.49 16.02 27.34
N ASN A 657 -20.88 16.33 28.59
CA ASN A 657 -21.48 17.59 28.96
C ASN A 657 -22.60 18.02 27.98
N LEU A 658 -23.55 17.10 27.74
CA LEU A 658 -24.66 17.27 26.79
C LEU A 658 -24.18 17.59 25.36
N GLY A 659 -23.09 16.93 24.90
CA GLY A 659 -22.55 17.10 23.56
C GLY A 659 -21.75 18.39 23.33
N THR A 660 -21.50 19.19 24.38
CA THR A 660 -20.72 20.43 24.27
C THR A 660 -19.23 20.24 24.60
N ALA A 661 -18.87 19.12 25.27
CA ALA A 661 -17.48 18.82 25.58
C ALA A 661 -16.74 18.35 24.31
N TYR A 662 -15.58 18.95 24.04
CA TYR A 662 -14.62 18.43 23.06
C TYR A 662 -13.86 17.26 23.69
N LEU A 663 -13.93 16.10 23.04
CA LEU A 663 -13.26 14.89 23.46
C LEU A 663 -12.03 14.70 22.57
N ALA A 664 -10.85 14.93 23.13
CA ALA A 664 -9.59 14.78 22.38
C ALA A 664 -9.24 13.31 22.21
N ILE A 665 -8.82 12.92 21.00
CA ILE A 665 -8.34 11.57 20.67
C ILE A 665 -6.91 11.68 20.18
N GLU A 666 -6.07 10.75 20.61
CA GLU A 666 -4.75 10.51 20.06
C GLU A 666 -4.69 9.04 19.61
N ALA A 667 -4.22 8.83 18.39
CA ALA A 667 -4.02 7.51 17.80
C ALA A 667 -2.56 7.33 17.46
N GLU A 668 -1.92 6.33 18.06
CA GLU A 668 -0.55 5.92 17.79
C GLU A 668 -0.55 4.58 17.06
N THR A 669 0.40 4.43 16.13
CA THR A 669 0.60 3.19 15.38
C THR A 669 2.06 2.80 15.45
N TYR A 670 2.32 1.51 15.66
CA TYR A 670 3.66 0.93 15.78
C TYR A 670 3.81 -0.23 14.81
N LEU A 671 4.92 -0.24 14.05
CA LEU A 671 5.31 -1.35 13.21
C LEU A 671 6.83 -1.52 13.28
N MET A 672 7.31 -2.59 13.93
CA MET A 672 8.73 -2.81 14.19
C MET A 672 9.38 -1.56 14.85
N ASN A 673 10.40 -0.96 14.20
CA ASN A 673 11.13 0.21 14.68
C ASN A 673 10.52 1.54 14.20
N ARG A 674 9.37 1.51 13.54
CA ARG A 674 8.67 2.70 13.04
C ARG A 674 7.42 2.96 13.86
N SER A 675 7.15 4.23 14.10
CA SER A 675 5.92 4.67 14.76
C SER A 675 5.42 5.96 14.13
N GLY A 676 4.14 6.23 14.34
CA GLY A 676 3.50 7.47 13.97
C GLY A 676 2.30 7.73 14.83
N ARG A 677 1.87 8.98 14.92
CA ARG A 677 0.67 9.36 15.67
C ARG A 677 -0.06 10.51 15.01
N ASP A 678 -1.35 10.61 15.28
CA ASP A 678 -2.16 11.79 14.99
C ASP A 678 -3.05 12.14 16.17
N GLU A 679 -3.32 13.41 16.31
CA GLU A 679 -4.21 13.99 17.33
C GLU A 679 -5.42 14.62 16.64
N SER A 680 -6.60 14.35 17.18
CA SER A 680 -7.85 14.90 16.72
C SER A 680 -8.84 15.00 17.88
N GLY A 681 -10.13 15.05 17.62
CA GLY A 681 -11.16 15.00 18.64
C GLY A 681 -12.54 15.23 18.05
N TYR A 682 -13.56 15.06 18.87
CA TYR A 682 -14.94 15.11 18.42
C TYR A 682 -15.89 15.67 19.49
N PHE A 683 -17.10 15.95 19.09
CA PHE A 683 -18.23 16.22 19.95
C PHE A 683 -19.22 15.06 19.85
N ALA A 684 -19.56 14.46 20.99
CA ALA A 684 -20.58 13.42 21.02
C ALA A 684 -21.97 14.02 20.69
N PRO A 685 -22.91 13.22 20.17
CA PRO A 685 -24.27 13.70 19.94
C PRO A 685 -24.96 14.14 21.24
N LEU A 686 -25.89 15.04 21.11
CA LEU A 686 -26.76 15.44 22.22
C LEU A 686 -27.56 14.20 22.66
N GLN A 687 -27.39 13.78 23.92
CA GLN A 687 -28.18 12.73 24.56
C GLN A 687 -29.21 13.35 25.49
#